data_0c05319fcbd95b0484139f91b9cdaca5
#
_entry.id   0c05319fcbd95b0484139f91b9cdaca5
#
_cell.length_a   1.000
_cell.length_b   1.000
_cell.length_c   1.000
_cell.angle_alpha   90.00
_cell.angle_beta   90.00
_cell.angle_gamma   90.00
#
_symmetry.space_group_name_H-M   'P 1'
#
loop_
_entity.id
_entity.type
_entity.pdbx_description
1 polymer ?
#
loop_
_entity_poly.entity_id
_entity_poly.type
_entity_poly.pdbx_seq_one_letter_code
_entity_poly.pdbx_strand_id
1 'polypeptide(L)'
;IYFEANTQNKLTLNIHEGVKDSQGKALGTSHTISFSEVSLKPQVEMSTTAAILPDSKSLIIPFRAVNLYAVDLSVIRIFENNVLMFMQTNSLASANELRRSGRLVYKKTLWLAKDASKDIHHWGDYSIDLAGLIHQEPGAIYRVILSFRQEYSAYPCGGGENQDMKFADSSTSDGLTKVSGSVLSEEDEAIWNTPEAYYYYNGGTMDWSVYRWTERDNPCHPSYYMDSDRAAACNVLASNLGMIVKRNSLNKLWIAVSNILDTKPIGKAQVTAYNFQLQPIGKGETNGEGFVEIAPNGVPFIIVAESEKQKAYVRVVDGEEQSVSRFDVGGKDIQKGLKGFIYGERGVWRPGDTLHISFILEDREKRIPDKHPVALEIYNPRGQFYTKMISTQGMNGFYTFDVPTQATDPTGLWNAYIKVGGTTFHKGLRIETIKPNRLKINLALPKVLQATDKDFYAPLTSTWLTGATASKLKAKVEMSLSKVNTQFKNYGQYIFNNPATDFTTIKTDIFDGTLDAEGKANVMLKVPTATEAPGMLNATFTTRVFEPGGDASIYTQTIPFSPFTSYVGINLNQPKGKYIETDKDHVFDIVTVNTQGQLVNSSNLEYKIYRIGWSWWWENSGESFGTYINNSSITPVASGNLQTRGGKASFKFRIDYPSWGRYLVYVKDKESGHATGGTVYVDWPEWRGRSSKTDPSGIKMLAFSLNKDSYEIGETATAIIPAAAGGRALVSIENGSTVLRQEWIEVSNGGDTKYTFKITPEMTPNVYLHISLLQPHAQTVNDLPIRMYGVVPVFVTNSQTVLQPQIQMPEVLRPETNFNVTVSEKTGKPMTYTLAIVDDGLLDLTNFKTPDPWNDFYSREALGIRTWDMYDNVLGASAGSYSSLFSTGGDATLKPADAKANRFKPVVKFIGPFYLGKGKSQTHTLKLPMYVGSVRAMVVAGQEGAYGNAEKTAFVRTPLMMLSTLPRVLSIQEEITVPVNIFAMENQVKNVTVSLQASGGGVQIV
;
A
#
# COMPACT_ATOMS: atom_id res chain seq x y z
N ILE A 1 3.28 -39.75 7.20
CA ILE A 1 4.51 -40.37 7.77
C ILE A 1 5.58 -40.13 6.73
N TYR A 2 6.60 -39.33 7.08
CA TYR A 2 7.79 -39.14 6.27
C TYR A 2 8.90 -40.02 6.80
N PHE A 3 9.60 -40.69 5.91
CA PHE A 3 10.82 -41.43 6.23
C PHE A 3 11.79 -41.32 5.06
N GLU A 4 13.08 -41.16 5.37
CA GLU A 4 14.15 -41.28 4.40
C GLU A 4 14.50 -42.78 4.25
N ALA A 5 14.37 -43.31 3.04
CA ALA A 5 14.75 -44.66 2.76
C ALA A 5 16.14 -44.66 2.10
N ASN A 6 17.10 -45.24 2.73
CA ASN A 6 18.48 -45.38 2.21
C ASN A 6 18.71 -46.73 1.50
N THR A 7 17.68 -47.43 1.03
CA THR A 7 17.82 -48.75 0.42
C THR A 7 16.88 -48.93 -0.76
N GLN A 8 17.39 -49.53 -1.83
CA GLN A 8 16.67 -49.93 -3.05
C GLN A 8 15.63 -51.02 -2.86
N ASN A 9 14.99 -51.13 -1.71
CA ASN A 9 14.09 -52.20 -1.39
C ASN A 9 12.64 -51.75 -1.30
N LYS A 10 11.78 -52.67 -1.71
CA LYS A 10 10.33 -52.55 -1.58
C LYS A 10 9.94 -52.30 -0.14
N LEU A 11 9.47 -51.13 0.19
CA LEU A 11 9.03 -50.78 1.52
C LEU A 11 7.60 -51.29 1.73
N THR A 12 7.37 -51.94 2.84
CA THR A 12 6.05 -52.43 3.21
C THR A 12 5.65 -51.79 4.53
N LEU A 13 4.58 -50.99 4.48
CA LEU A 13 3.97 -50.41 5.68
C LEU A 13 2.88 -51.36 6.21
N ASN A 14 3.07 -51.93 7.36
CA ASN A 14 2.06 -52.71 8.07
C ASN A 14 1.38 -51.86 9.14
N ILE A 15 0.08 -51.59 8.94
CA ILE A 15 -0.74 -50.89 9.93
C ILE A 15 -1.51 -51.98 10.71
N HIS A 16 -1.18 -52.15 11.97
CA HIS A 16 -1.79 -53.18 12.80
C HIS A 16 -3.21 -52.81 13.24
N GLU A 17 -4.07 -53.81 13.40
CA GLU A 17 -5.48 -53.70 13.81
C GLU A 17 -5.70 -52.93 15.11
N GLY A 18 -4.69 -52.90 16.01
CA GLY A 18 -4.70 -52.20 17.29
C GLY A 18 -4.51 -50.68 17.22
N VAL A 19 -4.22 -50.09 16.03
CA VAL A 19 -4.15 -48.61 15.84
C VAL A 19 -5.52 -48.01 16.12
N LYS A 20 -5.58 -47.02 17.02
CA LYS A 20 -6.82 -46.34 17.42
C LYS A 20 -6.94 -44.99 16.82
N ASP A 21 -8.18 -44.57 16.48
CA ASP A 21 -8.50 -43.18 16.09
C ASP A 21 -8.51 -42.24 17.32
N SER A 22 -8.76 -40.95 17.08
CA SER A 22 -8.84 -39.93 18.15
C SER A 22 -10.00 -40.13 19.14
N GLN A 23 -10.91 -41.04 18.85
CA GLN A 23 -12.03 -41.44 19.71
C GLN A 23 -11.80 -42.77 20.42
N GLY A 24 -10.61 -43.38 20.23
CA GLY A 24 -10.23 -44.65 20.88
C GLY A 24 -10.71 -45.92 20.18
N LYS A 25 -11.36 -45.82 19.00
CA LYS A 25 -11.84 -46.95 18.21
C LYS A 25 -10.69 -47.58 17.45
N ALA A 26 -10.50 -48.88 17.60
CA ALA A 26 -9.46 -49.62 16.90
C ALA A 26 -9.81 -49.84 15.40
N LEU A 27 -8.75 -49.94 14.58
CA LEU A 27 -8.86 -50.13 13.12
C LEU A 27 -9.57 -51.46 12.78
N GLY A 28 -9.44 -52.49 13.62
CA GLY A 28 -10.17 -53.76 13.54
C GLY A 28 -9.64 -54.77 12.53
N THR A 29 -8.82 -54.34 11.57
CA THR A 29 -8.12 -55.22 10.59
C THR A 29 -6.76 -54.63 10.30
N SER A 30 -5.76 -55.49 10.20
CA SER A 30 -4.41 -55.03 9.79
C SER A 30 -4.39 -54.80 8.28
N HIS A 31 -3.77 -53.66 7.89
CA HIS A 31 -3.57 -53.26 6.47
C HIS A 31 -2.07 -53.27 6.13
N THR A 32 -1.76 -53.92 5.03
CA THR A 32 -0.41 -53.92 4.47
C THR A 32 -0.36 -53.16 3.18
N ILE A 33 0.43 -52.10 3.12
CA ILE A 33 0.61 -51.27 1.93
C ILE A 33 2.07 -51.40 1.49
N SER A 34 2.27 -51.84 0.27
CA SER A 34 3.62 -51.95 -0.29
C SER A 34 3.88 -50.73 -1.17
N PHE A 35 4.99 -50.09 -0.95
CA PHE A 35 5.50 -48.96 -1.76
C PHE A 35 6.69 -49.49 -2.57
N SER A 36 6.66 -49.28 -3.87
CA SER A 36 7.86 -49.38 -4.71
C SER A 36 8.45 -47.99 -4.84
N GLU A 37 9.76 -47.91 -4.79
CA GLU A 37 10.46 -46.67 -5.08
C GLU A 37 10.13 -46.27 -6.53
N VAL A 38 9.56 -45.08 -6.72
CA VAL A 38 9.33 -44.54 -8.07
C VAL A 38 10.65 -43.92 -8.50
N SER A 39 11.35 -44.52 -9.45
CA SER A 39 12.55 -43.96 -10.03
C SER A 39 12.29 -42.52 -10.48
N LEU A 40 13.17 -41.61 -10.11
CA LEU A 40 13.10 -40.20 -10.55
C LEU A 40 13.17 -40.19 -12.09
N LYS A 41 12.34 -39.32 -12.71
CA LYS A 41 12.41 -39.17 -14.16
C LYS A 41 13.72 -38.53 -14.57
N PRO A 42 14.28 -38.83 -15.75
CA PRO A 42 15.45 -38.16 -16.28
C PRO A 42 15.27 -36.66 -16.33
N GLN A 43 16.15 -35.90 -15.68
CA GLN A 43 15.98 -34.45 -15.57
C GLN A 43 17.34 -33.77 -15.40
N VAL A 44 17.46 -32.57 -15.97
CA VAL A 44 18.57 -31.66 -15.76
C VAL A 44 18.04 -30.32 -15.28
N GLU A 45 18.72 -29.71 -14.34
CA GLU A 45 18.33 -28.39 -13.78
C GLU A 45 19.52 -27.47 -13.68
N MET A 46 19.38 -26.23 -14.10
CA MET A 46 20.32 -25.15 -13.78
C MET A 46 20.05 -24.61 -12.37
N SER A 47 21.09 -24.32 -11.63
CA SER A 47 20.95 -23.67 -10.30
C SER A 47 20.48 -22.20 -10.41
N THR A 48 20.50 -21.60 -11.61
CA THR A 48 20.05 -20.24 -11.89
C THR A 48 19.56 -20.13 -13.34
N THR A 49 18.60 -19.23 -13.59
CA THR A 49 18.09 -18.93 -14.95
C THR A 49 18.82 -17.74 -15.62
N ALA A 50 19.47 -16.90 -14.83
CA ALA A 50 20.30 -15.80 -15.30
C ALA A 50 21.45 -15.60 -14.33
N ALA A 51 22.64 -15.33 -14.87
CA ALA A 51 23.83 -15.15 -14.07
C ALA A 51 24.69 -14.01 -14.62
N ILE A 52 25.10 -13.12 -13.71
CA ILE A 52 26.23 -12.24 -13.94
C ILE A 52 27.39 -12.93 -13.23
N LEU A 53 28.37 -13.29 -14.00
CA LEU A 53 29.60 -13.88 -13.48
C LEU A 53 30.67 -12.79 -13.48
N PRO A 54 31.17 -12.39 -12.30
CA PRO A 54 32.31 -11.53 -12.21
C PRO A 54 33.49 -12.18 -12.93
N ASP A 55 34.35 -11.35 -13.54
CA ASP A 55 35.55 -11.79 -14.25
C ASP A 55 36.52 -12.50 -13.29
N SER A 56 36.29 -13.76 -13.10
CA SER A 56 37.13 -14.68 -12.35
C SER A 56 37.81 -15.62 -13.35
N LYS A 57 38.96 -16.17 -13.00
CA LYS A 57 39.71 -17.12 -13.83
C LYS A 57 38.91 -18.38 -14.22
N SER A 58 37.71 -18.57 -13.65
CA SER A 58 36.82 -19.67 -13.94
C SER A 58 35.35 -19.17 -13.91
N LEU A 59 34.66 -19.30 -15.03
CA LEU A 59 33.20 -19.01 -15.14
C LEU A 59 32.41 -20.31 -14.88
N ILE A 60 32.37 -20.71 -13.61
CA ILE A 60 31.76 -21.99 -13.24
C ILE A 60 30.22 -21.82 -13.09
N ILE A 61 29.50 -22.62 -13.90
CA ILE A 61 28.04 -22.66 -13.87
C ILE A 61 27.62 -24.01 -13.25
N PRO A 62 27.00 -24.02 -12.05
CA PRO A 62 26.51 -25.24 -11.42
C PRO A 62 25.20 -25.70 -12.04
N PHE A 63 25.05 -27.03 -12.19
CA PHE A 63 23.80 -27.66 -12.58
C PHE A 63 23.63 -29.00 -11.86
N ARG A 64 22.43 -29.54 -11.88
CA ARG A 64 22.11 -30.87 -11.33
C ARG A 64 21.49 -31.74 -12.39
N ALA A 65 21.71 -33.02 -12.29
CA ALA A 65 21.11 -34.02 -13.17
C ALA A 65 20.76 -35.30 -12.42
N VAL A 66 19.75 -36.02 -12.89
CA VAL A 66 19.31 -37.29 -12.34
C VAL A 66 18.92 -38.24 -13.46
N ASN A 67 19.24 -39.52 -13.35
CA ASN A 67 18.95 -40.59 -14.30
C ASN A 67 19.42 -40.29 -15.73
N LEU A 68 20.57 -39.63 -15.85
CA LEU A 68 21.22 -39.30 -17.14
C LEU A 68 22.69 -39.69 -17.15
N TYR A 69 23.14 -40.41 -18.18
CA TYR A 69 24.54 -40.70 -18.45
C TYR A 69 25.27 -39.52 -19.07
N ALA A 70 24.56 -38.71 -19.85
CA ALA A 70 25.13 -37.57 -20.55
C ALA A 70 24.12 -36.44 -20.74
N VAL A 71 24.60 -35.24 -21.03
CA VAL A 71 23.80 -34.08 -21.46
C VAL A 71 24.48 -33.38 -22.64
N ASP A 72 23.68 -32.82 -23.55
CA ASP A 72 24.21 -32.00 -24.66
C ASP A 72 24.30 -30.54 -24.21
N LEU A 73 25.49 -29.98 -24.22
CA LEU A 73 25.76 -28.57 -23.96
C LEU A 73 25.75 -27.79 -25.26
N SER A 74 24.96 -26.75 -25.34
CA SER A 74 25.00 -25.75 -26.42
C SER A 74 25.18 -24.36 -25.83
N VAL A 75 26.07 -23.54 -26.46
CA VAL A 75 26.29 -22.15 -26.05
C VAL A 75 26.01 -21.24 -27.24
N ILE A 76 25.07 -20.31 -27.02
CA ILE A 76 24.70 -19.28 -27.98
C ILE A 76 25.27 -17.95 -27.48
N ARG A 77 26.05 -17.27 -28.32
CA ARG A 77 26.55 -15.93 -28.01
C ARG A 77 25.59 -14.89 -28.58
N ILE A 78 25.05 -14.03 -27.71
CA ILE A 78 24.35 -12.79 -28.07
C ILE A 78 25.44 -11.74 -28.19
N PHE A 79 25.67 -11.22 -29.41
CA PHE A 79 26.74 -10.28 -29.69
C PHE A 79 26.57 -8.98 -28.90
N GLU A 80 27.65 -8.40 -28.43
CA GLU A 80 27.69 -7.19 -27.62
C GLU A 80 26.85 -6.05 -28.23
N ASN A 81 27.00 -5.81 -29.55
CA ASN A 81 26.25 -4.78 -30.26
C ASN A 81 24.74 -5.10 -30.43
N ASN A 82 24.30 -6.33 -30.18
CA ASN A 82 22.91 -6.77 -30.27
C ASN A 82 22.25 -6.90 -28.88
N VAL A 83 23.00 -6.75 -27.77
CA VAL A 83 22.45 -6.91 -26.42
C VAL A 83 21.29 -5.94 -26.16
N LEU A 84 21.39 -4.69 -26.58
CA LEU A 84 20.31 -3.71 -26.41
C LEU A 84 19.03 -4.15 -27.14
N MET A 85 19.16 -4.61 -28.40
CA MET A 85 18.04 -5.14 -29.18
C MET A 85 17.44 -6.39 -28.51
N PHE A 86 18.28 -7.31 -28.06
CA PHE A 86 17.85 -8.49 -27.32
C PHE A 86 17.05 -8.11 -26.08
N MET A 87 17.46 -7.12 -25.31
CA MET A 87 16.80 -6.71 -24.08
C MET A 87 15.53 -5.88 -24.31
N GLN A 88 15.15 -5.51 -25.53
CA GLN A 88 13.83 -4.91 -25.80
C GLN A 88 12.69 -5.89 -25.54
N THR A 89 12.88 -7.18 -25.91
CA THR A 89 11.87 -8.24 -25.77
C THR A 89 12.22 -9.26 -24.71
N ASN A 90 13.40 -9.16 -24.10
CA ASN A 90 13.94 -10.11 -23.14
C ASN A 90 14.40 -9.42 -21.86
N SER A 91 14.27 -10.12 -20.74
CA SER A 91 15.07 -9.88 -19.53
C SER A 91 16.39 -10.64 -19.64
N LEU A 92 17.28 -10.46 -18.66
CA LEU A 92 18.53 -11.26 -18.63
C LEU A 92 18.25 -12.77 -18.56
N ALA A 93 17.10 -13.21 -18.01
CA ALA A 93 16.71 -14.62 -17.89
C ALA A 93 15.98 -15.18 -19.13
N SER A 94 15.53 -14.34 -20.05
CA SER A 94 14.66 -14.73 -21.17
C SER A 94 15.46 -15.15 -22.40
N ALA A 95 14.79 -15.74 -23.40
CA ALA A 95 15.43 -16.30 -24.57
C ALA A 95 14.62 -16.15 -25.87
N ASN A 96 13.77 -15.13 -25.97
CA ASN A 96 12.97 -14.94 -27.16
C ASN A 96 13.83 -14.47 -28.34
N GLU A 97 13.57 -14.99 -29.52
CA GLU A 97 14.17 -14.54 -30.77
C GLU A 97 15.73 -14.55 -30.81
N LEU A 98 16.37 -15.53 -30.17
CA LEU A 98 17.83 -15.62 -30.03
C LEU A 98 18.57 -15.50 -31.37
N ARG A 99 18.00 -16.03 -32.45
CA ARG A 99 18.66 -16.04 -33.79
C ARG A 99 18.76 -14.64 -34.41
N ARG A 100 17.95 -13.68 -33.94
CA ARG A 100 18.07 -12.28 -34.39
C ARG A 100 19.24 -11.55 -33.74
N SER A 101 19.63 -11.99 -32.53
CA SER A 101 20.61 -11.25 -31.70
C SER A 101 21.92 -12.00 -31.47
N GLY A 102 21.92 -13.32 -31.66
CA GLY A 102 23.05 -14.16 -31.35
C GLY A 102 23.30 -15.30 -32.37
N ARG A 103 24.28 -16.15 -32.06
CA ARG A 103 24.65 -17.32 -32.83
C ARG A 103 25.18 -18.43 -31.95
N LEU A 104 24.90 -19.69 -32.31
CA LEU A 104 25.53 -20.86 -31.71
C LEU A 104 27.07 -20.80 -31.93
N VAL A 105 27.83 -20.88 -30.83
CA VAL A 105 29.30 -20.78 -30.87
C VAL A 105 29.98 -22.03 -30.33
N TYR A 106 29.25 -22.90 -29.62
CA TYR A 106 29.79 -24.12 -29.04
C TYR A 106 28.73 -25.17 -28.86
N LYS A 107 29.05 -26.44 -29.15
CA LYS A 107 28.17 -27.60 -28.92
C LYS A 107 29.03 -28.81 -28.56
N LYS A 108 28.65 -29.54 -27.50
CA LYS A 108 29.37 -30.75 -27.06
C LYS A 108 28.51 -31.59 -26.14
N THR A 109 28.66 -32.93 -26.24
CA THR A 109 28.08 -33.86 -25.28
C THR A 109 28.98 -33.97 -24.04
N LEU A 110 28.42 -33.76 -22.85
CA LEU A 110 29.08 -33.91 -21.55
C LEU A 110 28.67 -35.23 -20.91
N TRP A 111 29.62 -36.09 -20.66
CA TRP A 111 29.38 -37.36 -19.97
C TRP A 111 29.39 -37.13 -18.45
N LEU A 112 28.32 -37.49 -17.78
CA LEU A 112 28.12 -37.30 -16.33
C LEU A 112 28.61 -38.47 -15.51
N ALA A 113 28.57 -39.69 -16.09
CA ALA A 113 29.14 -40.89 -15.53
C ALA A 113 30.12 -41.52 -16.54
N LYS A 114 31.36 -41.53 -16.17
CA LYS A 114 32.44 -42.19 -17.00
C LYS A 114 32.67 -43.64 -16.62
N ASP A 115 32.12 -44.05 -15.45
CA ASP A 115 32.20 -45.41 -14.94
C ASP A 115 30.92 -45.77 -14.15
N ALA A 116 30.72 -47.05 -13.92
CA ALA A 116 29.56 -47.60 -13.22
C ALA A 116 29.58 -47.33 -11.70
N SER A 117 30.58 -46.65 -11.17
CA SER A 117 30.74 -46.39 -9.73
C SER A 117 29.98 -45.15 -9.28
N LYS A 118 29.59 -44.28 -10.20
CA LYS A 118 28.87 -43.04 -9.86
C LYS A 118 27.35 -43.29 -9.84
N ASP A 119 26.72 -43.06 -8.71
CA ASP A 119 25.27 -43.13 -8.59
C ASP A 119 24.61 -41.98 -9.35
N ILE A 120 23.94 -42.29 -10.47
CA ILE A 120 23.21 -41.35 -11.31
C ILE A 120 21.69 -41.41 -11.07
N HIS A 121 21.24 -42.33 -10.23
CA HIS A 121 19.80 -42.49 -9.93
C HIS A 121 19.28 -41.48 -8.92
N HIS A 122 20.20 -40.79 -8.26
CA HIS A 122 19.91 -39.64 -7.39
C HIS A 122 20.43 -38.35 -8.01
N TRP A 123 19.92 -37.20 -7.50
CA TRP A 123 20.38 -35.88 -7.93
C TRP A 123 21.89 -35.73 -7.69
N GLY A 124 22.66 -35.62 -8.78
CA GLY A 124 24.11 -35.33 -8.76
C GLY A 124 24.36 -33.86 -9.08
N ASP A 125 25.36 -33.27 -8.38
CA ASP A 125 25.82 -31.90 -8.62
C ASP A 125 27.00 -31.95 -9.61
N TYR A 126 26.93 -31.05 -10.60
CA TYR A 126 27.93 -30.92 -11.70
C TYR A 126 28.18 -29.43 -11.95
N SER A 127 29.28 -29.18 -12.73
CA SER A 127 29.61 -27.80 -13.14
C SER A 127 30.18 -27.72 -14.53
N ILE A 128 29.99 -26.56 -15.17
CA ILE A 128 30.56 -26.22 -16.47
C ILE A 128 31.51 -25.05 -16.27
N ASP A 129 32.77 -25.18 -16.66
CA ASP A 129 33.69 -24.02 -16.75
C ASP A 129 33.61 -23.42 -18.16
N LEU A 130 32.79 -22.37 -18.28
CA LEU A 130 32.55 -21.69 -19.54
C LEU A 130 33.83 -20.98 -20.06
N ALA A 131 34.71 -20.50 -19.18
CA ALA A 131 35.96 -19.81 -19.56
C ALA A 131 36.92 -20.73 -20.30
N GLY A 132 36.91 -22.03 -19.97
CA GLY A 132 37.71 -23.04 -20.67
C GLY A 132 37.16 -23.47 -22.04
N LEU A 133 35.87 -23.15 -22.33
CA LEU A 133 35.18 -23.64 -23.53
C LEU A 133 35.08 -22.62 -24.66
N ILE A 134 34.98 -21.34 -24.33
CA ILE A 134 34.73 -20.27 -25.30
C ILE A 134 35.66 -19.08 -25.06
N HIS A 135 36.00 -18.35 -26.14
CA HIS A 135 36.60 -17.04 -26.01
C HIS A 135 35.56 -16.02 -25.60
N GLN A 136 35.80 -15.33 -24.46
CA GLN A 136 34.89 -14.34 -23.91
C GLN A 136 35.03 -13.03 -24.68
N GLU A 137 33.86 -12.47 -25.08
CA GLU A 137 33.74 -11.13 -25.64
C GLU A 137 33.12 -10.20 -24.58
N PRO A 138 33.82 -9.14 -24.15
CA PRO A 138 33.31 -8.25 -23.13
C PRO A 138 31.98 -7.64 -23.52
N GLY A 139 31.01 -7.66 -22.59
CA GLY A 139 29.67 -7.11 -22.81
C GLY A 139 28.71 -8.02 -23.58
N ALA A 140 29.16 -9.16 -24.13
CA ALA A 140 28.29 -10.14 -24.75
C ALA A 140 27.56 -10.99 -23.68
N ILE A 141 26.39 -11.52 -24.04
CA ILE A 141 25.63 -12.46 -23.20
C ILE A 141 25.76 -13.85 -23.82
N TYR A 142 25.99 -14.85 -22.98
CA TYR A 142 26.10 -16.24 -23.39
C TYR A 142 24.90 -17.02 -22.83
N ARG A 143 24.08 -17.60 -23.72
CA ARG A 143 23.04 -18.54 -23.32
C ARG A 143 23.60 -19.95 -23.32
N VAL A 144 23.65 -20.56 -22.16
CA VAL A 144 24.08 -21.94 -21.94
C VAL A 144 22.83 -22.79 -21.82
N ILE A 145 22.75 -23.83 -22.68
CA ILE A 145 21.61 -24.74 -22.73
C ILE A 145 22.14 -26.17 -22.50
N LEU A 146 21.47 -26.86 -21.56
CA LEU A 146 21.66 -28.30 -21.34
C LEU A 146 20.40 -29.02 -21.77
N SER A 147 20.51 -29.91 -22.71
CA SER A 147 19.44 -30.79 -23.17
C SER A 147 19.88 -32.25 -23.08
N PHE A 148 18.93 -33.16 -23.18
CA PHE A 148 19.23 -34.58 -23.15
C PHE A 148 18.30 -35.36 -24.09
N ARG A 149 18.75 -36.56 -24.52
CA ARG A 149 18.05 -37.45 -25.45
C ARG A 149 17.67 -38.74 -24.73
N GLN A 150 16.75 -39.51 -25.32
CA GLN A 150 16.36 -40.82 -24.80
C GLN A 150 17.56 -41.74 -24.59
N GLU A 151 18.51 -41.70 -25.51
CA GLU A 151 19.75 -42.50 -25.49
C GLU A 151 20.61 -42.28 -24.24
N TYR A 152 20.47 -41.11 -23.58
CA TYR A 152 21.23 -40.78 -22.36
C TYR A 152 20.50 -41.17 -21.08
N SER A 153 19.31 -41.73 -21.20
CA SER A 153 18.47 -42.05 -20.07
C SER A 153 18.88 -43.32 -19.35
N ALA A 154 19.02 -43.26 -18.03
CA ALA A 154 19.18 -44.42 -17.15
C ALA A 154 17.88 -44.84 -16.51
N TYR A 155 16.74 -44.33 -16.97
CA TYR A 155 15.41 -44.62 -16.40
C TYR A 155 15.00 -46.08 -16.72
N PRO A 156 14.59 -46.87 -15.72
CA PRO A 156 14.23 -48.25 -15.95
C PRO A 156 12.87 -48.36 -16.69
N CYS A 157 12.90 -48.64 -17.98
CA CYS A 157 11.72 -48.95 -18.80
C CYS A 157 11.50 -50.46 -18.81
N GLY A 158 10.43 -50.95 -18.20
CA GLY A 158 10.12 -52.41 -18.13
C GLY A 158 9.97 -53.02 -19.51
N GLY A 159 10.85 -53.97 -19.88
CA GLY A 159 10.72 -54.81 -21.08
C GLY A 159 11.93 -54.95 -22.01
N GLY A 160 13.09 -54.60 -21.61
CA GLY A 160 14.31 -54.91 -22.38
C GLY A 160 15.50 -55.00 -21.44
N GLU A 161 16.39 -55.89 -21.71
CA GLU A 161 17.74 -55.89 -21.12
C GLU A 161 18.30 -54.47 -21.21
N ASN A 162 18.79 -53.92 -20.07
CA ASN A 162 19.58 -52.72 -20.08
C ASN A 162 20.63 -52.92 -21.21
N GLN A 163 20.45 -52.14 -22.29
CA GLN A 163 21.55 -52.06 -23.23
C GLN A 163 22.67 -51.38 -22.43
N ASP A 164 23.64 -52.23 -22.01
CA ASP A 164 24.91 -51.70 -21.53
C ASP A 164 25.39 -50.74 -22.61
N MET A 165 25.22 -49.43 -22.40
CA MET A 165 25.79 -48.46 -23.27
C MET A 165 27.31 -48.75 -23.26
N LYS A 166 27.81 -49.35 -24.32
CA LYS A 166 29.23 -49.43 -24.53
C LYS A 166 29.71 -48.02 -24.58
N PHE A 167 30.28 -47.56 -23.45
CA PHE A 167 31.00 -46.30 -23.41
C PHE A 167 31.93 -46.31 -24.58
N ALA A 168 31.64 -45.56 -25.64
CA ALA A 168 32.51 -45.42 -26.75
C ALA A 168 33.87 -45.00 -26.18
N ASP A 169 34.86 -45.86 -26.39
CA ASP A 169 36.21 -45.65 -25.91
C ASP A 169 36.78 -44.41 -26.59
N SER A 170 36.40 -43.27 -26.08
CA SER A 170 36.98 -42.00 -26.49
C SER A 170 38.26 -41.85 -25.66
N SER A 171 39.31 -42.50 -26.18
CA SER A 171 40.71 -42.27 -25.77
C SER A 171 41.13 -40.84 -26.10
N THR A 172 40.41 -39.87 -25.76
CA THR A 172 40.84 -38.49 -25.58
C THR A 172 40.67 -38.13 -24.12
N SER A 173 41.74 -38.46 -23.43
CA SER A 173 42.09 -38.00 -22.08
C SER A 173 41.73 -36.54 -21.85
N ASP A 174 41.47 -36.31 -20.60
CA ASP A 174 41.49 -35.05 -19.90
C ASP A 174 40.50 -33.97 -20.36
N GLY A 175 39.51 -33.81 -19.47
CA GLY A 175 38.78 -32.57 -19.37
C GLY A 175 39.72 -31.38 -19.37
N LEU A 176 39.31 -30.30 -20.05
CA LEU A 176 40.06 -29.02 -20.12
C LEU A 176 41.15 -28.90 -21.17
N THR A 177 41.04 -29.52 -22.31
CA THR A 177 41.79 -29.06 -23.48
C THR A 177 41.08 -27.82 -24.05
N LYS A 178 41.82 -26.71 -24.10
CA LYS A 178 41.45 -25.52 -24.90
C LYS A 178 41.27 -25.97 -26.34
N VAL A 179 40.05 -26.22 -26.77
CA VAL A 179 39.74 -26.49 -28.15
C VAL A 179 39.65 -25.14 -28.84
N SER A 180 40.69 -24.78 -29.54
CA SER A 180 40.69 -23.71 -30.51
C SER A 180 39.83 -24.16 -31.70
N GLY A 181 38.60 -23.67 -31.79
CA GLY A 181 37.65 -23.91 -32.86
C GLY A 181 36.56 -24.89 -32.46
N SER A 182 35.35 -24.41 -32.22
CA SER A 182 34.14 -25.25 -32.15
C SER A 182 33.86 -25.77 -33.55
N VAL A 183 33.91 -27.10 -33.76
CA VAL A 183 33.44 -27.70 -35.02
C VAL A 183 31.90 -27.84 -34.88
N LEU A 184 31.17 -26.78 -35.25
CA LEU A 184 29.75 -26.92 -35.51
C LEU A 184 29.55 -27.81 -36.73
N SER A 185 28.53 -28.65 -36.74
CA SER A 185 28.20 -29.43 -37.92
C SER A 185 27.76 -28.53 -39.07
N GLU A 186 27.94 -28.97 -40.33
CA GLU A 186 27.40 -28.24 -41.49
C GLU A 186 25.91 -27.97 -41.37
N GLU A 187 25.18 -28.87 -40.72
CA GLU A 187 23.76 -28.74 -40.45
C GLU A 187 23.47 -27.61 -39.43
N ASP A 188 24.22 -27.50 -38.31
CA ASP A 188 24.11 -26.41 -37.37
C ASP A 188 24.42 -25.06 -38.05
N GLU A 189 25.47 -25.00 -38.86
CA GLU A 189 25.81 -23.81 -39.64
C GLU A 189 24.72 -23.39 -40.62
N ALA A 190 24.12 -24.37 -41.37
CA ALA A 190 23.07 -24.11 -42.31
C ALA A 190 21.80 -23.54 -41.58
N ILE A 191 21.44 -24.14 -40.46
CA ILE A 191 20.29 -23.68 -39.65
C ILE A 191 20.47 -22.23 -39.17
N TRP A 192 21.67 -21.88 -38.68
CA TRP A 192 21.93 -20.53 -38.15
C TRP A 192 22.10 -19.47 -39.23
N ASN A 193 22.43 -19.87 -40.46
CA ASN A 193 22.59 -18.99 -41.60
C ASN A 193 21.31 -18.81 -42.44
N THR A 194 20.24 -19.57 -42.18
CA THR A 194 19.00 -19.51 -42.94
C THR A 194 18.00 -18.64 -42.25
N PRO A 195 17.59 -17.46 -42.78
CA PRO A 195 16.68 -16.54 -42.15
C PRO A 195 15.29 -17.14 -41.88
N GLU A 196 14.82 -18.02 -42.79
CA GLU A 196 13.48 -18.61 -42.71
C GLU A 196 13.34 -19.69 -41.63
N ALA A 197 14.44 -20.27 -41.14
CA ALA A 197 14.42 -21.28 -40.08
C ALA A 197 14.10 -20.69 -38.68
N TYR A 198 13.45 -19.55 -38.63
CA TYR A 198 13.16 -18.76 -37.44
C TYR A 198 12.42 -19.52 -36.32
N TYR A 199 11.63 -20.52 -36.65
CA TYR A 199 10.72 -21.18 -35.72
C TYR A 199 11.20 -22.52 -35.13
N TYR A 200 12.35 -23.04 -35.51
CA TYR A 200 12.68 -24.45 -35.26
C TYR A 200 13.98 -24.72 -34.53
N TYR A 201 14.42 -23.88 -33.59
CA TYR A 201 15.61 -24.20 -32.83
C TYR A 201 15.30 -24.73 -31.41
N ASN A 202 15.27 -26.08 -31.30
CA ASN A 202 15.40 -26.83 -30.05
C ASN A 202 16.49 -27.89 -30.09
N GLY A 203 17.63 -27.59 -30.76
CA GLY A 203 18.86 -28.43 -30.70
C GLY A 203 18.84 -29.77 -31.41
N GLY A 204 17.85 -30.04 -32.27
CA GLY A 204 17.78 -31.28 -33.06
C GLY A 204 16.63 -31.25 -34.05
N THR A 205 16.75 -32.03 -35.15
CA THR A 205 15.64 -32.29 -36.04
C THR A 205 14.57 -33.12 -35.27
N MET A 206 13.51 -32.49 -34.82
CA MET A 206 12.41 -33.19 -34.19
C MET A 206 11.60 -33.96 -35.24
N ASP A 207 11.58 -35.25 -35.12
CA ASP A 207 10.65 -36.08 -35.90
C ASP A 207 9.26 -36.05 -35.28
N TRP A 208 8.46 -35.08 -35.72
CA TRP A 208 7.07 -34.91 -35.24
C TRP A 208 6.17 -36.10 -35.51
N SER A 209 6.57 -37.03 -36.36
CA SER A 209 5.79 -38.25 -36.68
C SER A 209 5.70 -39.21 -35.49
N VAL A 210 6.66 -39.16 -34.57
CA VAL A 210 6.70 -39.99 -33.35
C VAL A 210 6.15 -39.27 -32.10
N TYR A 211 5.91 -37.96 -32.17
CA TYR A 211 5.42 -37.20 -31.02
C TYR A 211 3.97 -37.54 -30.69
N ARG A 212 3.73 -37.96 -29.45
CA ARG A 212 2.40 -38.19 -28.88
C ARG A 212 2.21 -37.36 -27.64
N TRP A 213 1.30 -36.42 -27.68
CA TRP A 213 1.03 -35.50 -26.57
C TRP A 213 0.68 -36.21 -25.25
N THR A 214 -0.07 -37.34 -25.31
CA THR A 214 -0.40 -38.16 -24.14
C THR A 214 0.79 -38.83 -23.48
N GLU A 215 1.90 -38.99 -24.19
CA GLU A 215 3.11 -39.68 -23.75
C GLU A 215 4.23 -38.69 -23.34
N ARG A 216 3.98 -37.38 -23.38
CA ARG A 216 5.00 -36.39 -23.07
C ARG A 216 5.59 -36.50 -21.67
N ASP A 217 4.83 -37.10 -20.71
CA ASP A 217 5.27 -37.31 -19.33
C ASP A 217 5.78 -38.75 -19.07
N ASN A 218 5.89 -39.58 -20.07
CA ASN A 218 6.38 -40.94 -19.99
C ASN A 218 7.85 -41.06 -20.42
N PRO A 219 8.80 -41.24 -19.46
CA PRO A 219 10.23 -41.34 -19.79
C PRO A 219 10.61 -42.52 -20.71
N CYS A 220 9.71 -43.47 -20.89
CA CYS A 220 9.94 -44.60 -21.79
C CYS A 220 9.50 -44.31 -23.22
N HIS A 221 8.91 -43.16 -23.50
CA HIS A 221 8.47 -42.77 -24.84
C HIS A 221 9.31 -41.59 -25.38
N PRO A 222 9.67 -41.57 -26.68
CA PRO A 222 10.44 -40.49 -27.30
C PRO A 222 9.85 -39.09 -27.06
N SER A 223 8.53 -38.96 -26.96
CA SER A 223 7.85 -37.67 -26.72
C SER A 223 8.28 -36.97 -25.44
N TYR A 224 8.75 -37.70 -24.42
CA TYR A 224 9.25 -37.10 -23.19
C TYR A 224 10.48 -36.23 -23.44
N TYR A 225 11.36 -36.68 -24.34
CA TYR A 225 12.66 -36.03 -24.64
C TYR A 225 12.52 -34.96 -25.72
N MET A 226 11.36 -34.82 -26.33
CA MET A 226 11.05 -33.83 -27.37
C MET A 226 10.46 -32.54 -26.79
N ASP A 227 10.10 -32.54 -25.52
CA ASP A 227 9.54 -31.38 -24.86
C ASP A 227 10.65 -30.36 -24.54
N SER A 228 10.46 -29.10 -25.00
CA SER A 228 11.40 -27.99 -24.74
C SER A 228 11.58 -27.68 -23.26
N ASP A 229 10.56 -27.98 -22.44
CA ASP A 229 10.58 -27.74 -20.99
C ASP A 229 11.52 -28.69 -20.24
N ARG A 230 12.06 -29.71 -20.93
CA ARG A 230 13.07 -30.63 -20.38
C ARG A 230 14.51 -30.10 -20.51
N ALA A 231 14.74 -29.08 -21.32
CA ALA A 231 16.05 -28.43 -21.41
C ALA A 231 16.22 -27.39 -20.30
N ALA A 232 17.35 -27.43 -19.63
CA ALA A 232 17.72 -26.41 -18.64
C ALA A 232 18.61 -25.36 -19.27
N ALA A 233 18.38 -24.07 -19.03
CA ALA A 233 19.20 -23.03 -19.64
C ALA A 233 19.33 -21.81 -18.73
N CYS A 234 20.48 -21.12 -18.85
CA CYS A 234 20.73 -19.83 -18.24
C CYS A 234 21.46 -18.88 -19.19
N ASN A 235 21.23 -17.57 -19.00
CA ASN A 235 22.01 -16.53 -19.69
C ASN A 235 23.14 -16.05 -18.77
N VAL A 236 24.32 -15.87 -19.31
CA VAL A 236 25.54 -15.48 -18.58
C VAL A 236 26.11 -14.20 -19.17
N LEU A 237 26.31 -13.18 -18.34
CA LEU A 237 27.05 -11.96 -18.65
C LEU A 237 28.32 -11.93 -17.81
N ALA A 238 29.50 -11.89 -18.45
CA ALA A 238 30.78 -11.73 -17.75
C ALA A 238 31.03 -10.24 -17.49
N SER A 239 30.88 -9.78 -16.23
CA SER A 239 31.13 -8.39 -15.86
C SER A 239 31.37 -8.25 -14.36
N ASN A 240 32.33 -7.37 -14.01
CA ASN A 240 32.56 -6.94 -12.62
C ASN A 240 31.75 -5.70 -12.24
N LEU A 241 31.03 -5.10 -13.19
CA LEU A 241 30.29 -3.88 -12.96
C LEU A 241 28.97 -4.18 -12.28
N GLY A 242 28.76 -3.61 -11.11
CA GLY A 242 27.48 -3.52 -10.42
C GLY A 242 26.85 -2.15 -10.63
N MET A 243 25.54 -2.07 -10.80
CA MET A 243 24.83 -0.83 -11.03
C MET A 243 23.51 -0.80 -10.24
N ILE A 244 23.27 0.34 -9.56
CA ILE A 244 21.99 0.70 -8.93
C ILE A 244 21.49 1.96 -9.61
N VAL A 245 20.24 1.94 -10.05
CA VAL A 245 19.60 3.06 -10.75
C VAL A 245 18.38 3.49 -9.96
N LYS A 246 18.28 4.79 -9.66
CA LYS A 246 17.12 5.41 -9.05
C LYS A 246 16.49 6.39 -10.03
N ARG A 247 15.16 6.42 -10.10
CA ARG A 247 14.39 7.28 -11.02
C ARG A 247 13.23 7.94 -10.30
N ASN A 248 13.01 9.22 -10.55
CA ASN A 248 11.82 9.92 -10.11
C ASN A 248 10.72 9.99 -11.19
N SER A 249 9.59 10.58 -10.86
CA SER A 249 8.45 10.77 -11.78
C SER A 249 8.74 11.69 -12.98
N LEU A 250 9.84 12.45 -12.95
CA LEU A 250 10.32 13.29 -14.06
C LEU A 250 11.37 12.61 -14.92
N ASN A 251 11.62 11.32 -14.69
CA ASN A 251 12.66 10.52 -15.35
C ASN A 251 14.10 10.93 -15.03
N LYS A 252 14.35 11.83 -14.06
CA LYS A 252 15.71 12.09 -13.60
C LYS A 252 16.27 10.84 -12.96
N LEU A 253 17.54 10.53 -13.29
CA LEU A 253 18.24 9.31 -12.89
C LEU A 253 19.38 9.68 -11.93
N TRP A 254 19.53 8.89 -10.87
CA TRP A 254 20.68 8.83 -9.99
C TRP A 254 21.27 7.42 -10.08
N ILE A 255 22.50 7.32 -10.50
CA ILE A 255 23.12 6.03 -10.83
C ILE A 255 24.38 5.88 -10.00
N ALA A 256 24.52 4.73 -9.37
CA ALA A 256 25.70 4.31 -8.64
C ALA A 256 26.33 3.09 -9.34
N VAL A 257 27.60 3.18 -9.67
CA VAL A 257 28.37 2.09 -10.29
C VAL A 257 29.47 1.64 -9.33
N SER A 258 29.54 0.33 -9.09
CA SER A 258 30.51 -0.28 -8.18
C SER A 258 31.08 -1.57 -8.76
N ASN A 259 32.16 -2.07 -8.20
CA ASN A 259 32.73 -3.36 -8.54
C ASN A 259 32.05 -4.46 -7.71
N ILE A 260 31.55 -5.52 -8.33
CA ILE A 260 30.88 -6.64 -7.68
C ILE A 260 31.86 -7.45 -6.80
N LEU A 261 33.14 -7.51 -7.16
CA LEU A 261 34.14 -8.33 -6.45
C LEU A 261 34.52 -7.74 -5.07
N ASP A 262 34.64 -6.41 -4.96
CA ASP A 262 35.11 -5.75 -3.75
C ASP A 262 34.21 -4.60 -3.25
N THR A 263 33.08 -4.40 -3.90
CA THR A 263 32.08 -3.36 -3.61
C THR A 263 32.56 -1.91 -3.75
N LYS A 264 33.78 -1.67 -4.23
CA LYS A 264 34.31 -0.30 -4.39
C LYS A 264 33.62 0.45 -5.51
N PRO A 265 33.39 1.76 -5.33
CA PRO A 265 32.84 2.60 -6.39
C PRO A 265 33.78 2.68 -7.59
N ILE A 266 33.20 2.77 -8.79
CA ILE A 266 33.94 2.89 -10.06
C ILE A 266 33.75 4.30 -10.60
N GLY A 267 34.81 5.09 -10.57
CA GLY A 267 34.87 6.40 -11.20
C GLY A 267 35.19 6.32 -12.70
N LYS A 268 34.77 7.39 -13.43
CA LYS A 268 34.99 7.52 -14.89
C LYS A 268 34.30 6.44 -15.74
N ALA A 269 33.31 5.73 -15.19
CA ALA A 269 32.46 4.86 -15.99
C ALA A 269 31.55 5.71 -16.89
N GLN A 270 31.49 5.38 -18.18
CA GLN A 270 30.57 6.02 -19.12
C GLN A 270 29.18 5.42 -18.94
N VAL A 271 28.19 6.25 -18.64
CA VAL A 271 26.80 5.82 -18.46
C VAL A 271 25.92 6.45 -19.52
N THR A 272 25.17 5.61 -20.24
CA THR A 272 24.24 6.05 -21.28
C THR A 272 22.83 5.53 -20.99
N ALA A 273 21.84 6.42 -21.03
CA ALA A 273 20.44 6.08 -20.95
C ALA A 273 19.84 5.99 -22.36
N TYR A 274 19.15 4.90 -22.67
CA TYR A 274 18.45 4.67 -23.93
C TYR A 274 16.95 4.59 -23.73
N ASN A 275 16.19 5.10 -24.70
CA ASN A 275 14.73 4.88 -24.76
C ASN A 275 14.43 3.48 -25.33
N PHE A 276 13.12 3.13 -25.42
CA PHE A 276 12.71 1.83 -25.97
C PHE A 276 13.15 1.61 -27.42
N GLN A 277 13.26 2.68 -28.24
CA GLN A 277 13.74 2.60 -29.61
C GLN A 277 15.28 2.57 -29.71
N LEU A 278 15.96 2.39 -28.58
CA LEU A 278 17.43 2.34 -28.47
C LEU A 278 18.15 3.62 -28.90
N GLN A 279 17.45 4.78 -28.85
CA GLN A 279 18.09 6.06 -29.05
C GLN A 279 18.73 6.52 -27.74
N PRO A 280 19.97 7.03 -27.73
CA PRO A 280 20.57 7.59 -26.54
C PRO A 280 19.86 8.91 -26.19
N ILE A 281 19.26 8.98 -25.01
CA ILE A 281 18.49 10.13 -24.52
C ILE A 281 19.19 10.88 -23.39
N GLY A 282 20.31 10.35 -22.89
CA GLY A 282 21.14 10.99 -21.87
C GLY A 282 22.45 10.24 -21.67
N LYS A 283 23.51 10.98 -21.38
CA LYS A 283 24.85 10.44 -21.09
C LYS A 283 25.48 11.16 -19.90
N GLY A 284 26.35 10.49 -19.20
CA GLY A 284 27.16 11.03 -18.13
C GLY A 284 28.34 10.13 -17.78
N GLU A 285 29.26 10.66 -16.99
CA GLU A 285 30.43 9.95 -16.47
C GLU A 285 30.39 9.92 -14.95
N THR A 286 30.70 8.80 -14.34
CA THR A 286 30.70 8.67 -12.88
C THR A 286 31.86 9.45 -12.27
N ASN A 287 31.59 10.13 -11.15
CA ASN A 287 32.61 10.79 -10.34
C ASN A 287 33.51 9.77 -9.62
N GLY A 288 34.49 10.24 -8.83
CA GLY A 288 35.40 9.38 -8.07
C GLY A 288 34.72 8.41 -7.08
N GLU A 289 33.49 8.73 -6.68
CA GLU A 289 32.66 7.87 -5.82
C GLU A 289 31.66 7.02 -6.60
N GLY A 290 31.81 6.91 -7.92
CA GLY A 290 30.98 6.07 -8.76
C GLY A 290 29.56 6.59 -8.99
N PHE A 291 29.27 7.87 -8.71
CA PHE A 291 27.95 8.46 -8.90
C PHE A 291 27.86 9.29 -10.17
N VAL A 292 26.71 9.22 -10.82
CA VAL A 292 26.32 10.12 -11.91
C VAL A 292 24.84 10.44 -11.87
N GLU A 293 24.49 11.69 -12.18
CA GLU A 293 23.11 12.14 -12.36
C GLU A 293 22.88 12.42 -13.85
N ILE A 294 21.76 11.92 -14.37
CA ILE A 294 21.37 12.12 -15.76
C ILE A 294 19.92 12.62 -15.80
N ALA A 295 19.68 13.72 -16.52
CA ALA A 295 18.34 14.20 -16.88
C ALA A 295 18.08 13.84 -18.35
N PRO A 296 17.48 12.66 -18.63
CA PRO A 296 17.29 12.20 -20.00
C PRO A 296 16.21 13.02 -20.72
N ASN A 297 16.41 13.20 -22.03
CA ASN A 297 15.39 13.82 -22.89
C ASN A 297 14.36 12.76 -23.35
N GLY A 298 13.50 12.29 -22.44
CA GLY A 298 12.49 11.27 -22.68
C GLY A 298 12.40 10.23 -21.57
N VAL A 299 11.68 9.14 -21.85
CA VAL A 299 11.48 8.05 -20.89
C VAL A 299 12.62 7.02 -21.07
N PRO A 300 13.45 6.79 -20.05
CA PRO A 300 14.51 5.79 -20.13
C PRO A 300 13.92 4.38 -20.08
N PHE A 301 14.49 3.49 -20.88
CA PHE A 301 14.16 2.08 -20.95
C PHE A 301 15.28 1.20 -20.42
N ILE A 302 16.53 1.46 -20.84
CA ILE A 302 17.70 0.71 -20.41
C ILE A 302 18.88 1.65 -20.14
N ILE A 303 19.58 1.38 -19.06
CA ILE A 303 20.82 2.10 -18.69
C ILE A 303 21.99 1.16 -18.91
N VAL A 304 23.03 1.68 -19.55
CA VAL A 304 24.28 0.97 -19.80
C VAL A 304 25.42 1.71 -19.14
N ALA A 305 26.17 1.02 -18.30
CA ALA A 305 27.44 1.49 -17.78
C ALA A 305 28.59 0.75 -18.45
N GLU A 306 29.63 1.47 -18.83
CA GLU A 306 30.84 0.92 -19.48
C GLU A 306 32.09 1.43 -18.76
N SER A 307 32.99 0.49 -18.43
CA SER A 307 34.30 0.78 -17.85
C SER A 307 35.27 -0.34 -18.22
N GLU A 308 36.51 -0.01 -18.64
CA GLU A 308 37.59 -0.97 -18.97
C GLU A 308 37.13 -2.12 -19.90
N LYS A 309 36.32 -1.82 -20.91
CA LYS A 309 35.70 -2.75 -21.86
C LYS A 309 34.62 -3.66 -21.27
N GLN A 310 34.30 -3.56 -19.99
CA GLN A 310 33.19 -4.27 -19.38
C GLN A 310 31.90 -3.43 -19.48
N LYS A 311 30.76 -4.11 -19.52
CA LYS A 311 29.44 -3.47 -19.58
C LYS A 311 28.47 -4.05 -18.54
N ALA A 312 27.63 -3.17 -18.02
CA ALA A 312 26.50 -3.52 -17.18
C ALA A 312 25.23 -2.95 -17.80
N TYR A 313 24.15 -3.69 -17.70
CA TYR A 313 22.86 -3.37 -18.28
C TYR A 313 21.77 -3.43 -17.20
N VAL A 314 20.99 -2.36 -17.04
CA VAL A 314 19.81 -2.33 -16.15
C VAL A 314 18.61 -1.80 -16.91
N ARG A 315 17.57 -2.62 -17.04
CA ARG A 315 16.27 -2.18 -17.53
C ARG A 315 15.57 -1.37 -16.44
N VAL A 316 14.99 -0.23 -16.82
CA VAL A 316 14.28 0.65 -15.87
C VAL A 316 12.80 0.73 -16.23
N VAL A 317 12.20 -0.44 -16.38
CA VAL A 317 10.79 -0.63 -16.74
C VAL A 317 9.94 -0.72 -15.49
N ASP A 318 8.74 -0.13 -15.52
CA ASP A 318 7.79 -0.20 -14.42
C ASP A 318 7.33 -1.64 -14.21
N GLY A 319 7.36 -2.09 -12.94
CA GLY A 319 7.09 -3.48 -12.53
C GLY A 319 8.35 -4.35 -12.37
N GLU A 320 9.54 -3.86 -12.76
CA GLU A 320 10.84 -4.53 -12.56
C GLU A 320 11.68 -3.85 -11.46
N GLU A 321 11.14 -2.84 -10.78
CA GLU A 321 11.79 -2.16 -9.66
C GLU A 321 11.89 -3.05 -8.41
N GLN A 322 12.81 -2.71 -7.52
CA GLN A 322 12.90 -3.31 -6.20
C GLN A 322 11.57 -3.18 -5.45
N SER A 323 11.03 -4.29 -4.96
CA SER A 323 9.76 -4.29 -4.26
C SER A 323 9.86 -3.58 -2.91
N VAL A 324 9.10 -2.51 -2.76
CA VAL A 324 8.97 -1.76 -1.50
C VAL A 324 7.70 -2.10 -0.73
N SER A 325 6.92 -3.09 -1.16
CA SER A 325 5.63 -3.47 -0.57
C SER A 325 5.69 -3.91 0.90
N ARG A 326 6.86 -4.30 1.37
CA ARG A 326 7.10 -4.72 2.77
C ARG A 326 7.58 -3.59 3.67
N PHE A 327 7.83 -2.40 3.12
CA PHE A 327 8.28 -1.23 3.86
C PHE A 327 7.14 -0.24 4.01
N ASP A 328 7.20 0.55 5.07
CA ASP A 328 6.23 1.61 5.33
C ASP A 328 6.55 2.85 4.48
N VAL A 329 6.21 2.81 3.19
CA VAL A 329 6.53 3.85 2.19
C VAL A 329 5.29 4.60 1.66
N GLY A 330 4.13 4.36 2.25
CA GLY A 330 2.87 4.98 1.85
C GLY A 330 2.77 6.46 2.21
N GLY A 331 1.87 7.18 1.54
CA GLY A 331 1.62 8.59 1.75
C GLY A 331 0.92 9.22 0.55
N LYS A 332 0.94 10.55 0.49
CA LYS A 332 0.40 11.33 -0.64
C LYS A 332 1.44 11.37 -1.77
N ASP A 333 1.01 11.01 -2.97
CA ASP A 333 1.87 11.08 -4.15
C ASP A 333 2.13 12.54 -4.55
N ILE A 334 3.39 12.86 -4.83
CA ILE A 334 3.80 14.15 -5.37
C ILE A 334 3.88 14.06 -6.90
N GLN A 335 3.02 14.80 -7.59
CA GLN A 335 2.99 14.79 -9.04
C GLN A 335 3.97 15.80 -9.61
N LYS A 336 5.03 15.32 -10.24
CA LYS A 336 6.05 16.17 -10.90
C LYS A 336 6.61 17.29 -10.02
N GLY A 337 6.72 17.05 -8.70
CA GLY A 337 7.27 18.01 -7.75
C GLY A 337 6.35 19.19 -7.40
N LEU A 338 5.09 19.16 -7.83
CA LEU A 338 4.08 20.17 -7.51
C LEU A 338 3.12 19.63 -6.45
N LYS A 339 2.70 20.48 -5.52
CA LYS A 339 1.60 20.21 -4.60
C LYS A 339 0.49 21.21 -4.82
N GLY A 340 -0.75 20.77 -4.67
CA GLY A 340 -1.92 21.60 -4.83
C GLY A 340 -3.02 21.27 -3.85
N PHE A 341 -3.66 22.31 -3.30
CA PHE A 341 -4.78 22.18 -2.39
C PHE A 341 -6.00 22.89 -2.93
N ILE A 342 -7.06 22.14 -3.27
CA ILE A 342 -8.33 22.67 -3.77
C ILE A 342 -9.32 22.71 -2.61
N TYR A 343 -9.95 23.87 -2.38
CA TYR A 343 -10.97 24.02 -1.36
C TYR A 343 -12.08 24.98 -1.79
N GLY A 344 -13.22 24.87 -1.11
CA GLY A 344 -14.34 25.79 -1.26
C GLY A 344 -14.69 26.45 0.08
N GLU A 345 -15.57 27.41 0.05
CA GLU A 345 -16.10 28.07 1.24
C GLU A 345 -17.07 27.17 2.04
N ARG A 346 -17.49 26.06 1.47
CA ARG A 346 -18.37 25.04 2.07
C ARG A 346 -18.17 23.67 1.40
N GLY A 347 -18.72 22.61 2.01
CA GLY A 347 -18.60 21.25 1.50
C GLY A 347 -19.70 20.82 0.53
N VAL A 348 -20.85 21.50 0.56
CA VAL A 348 -21.99 21.17 -0.28
C VAL A 348 -22.65 22.45 -0.78
N TRP A 349 -22.92 22.52 -2.08
CA TRP A 349 -23.60 23.62 -2.77
C TRP A 349 -24.97 23.20 -3.24
N ARG A 350 -25.79 24.16 -3.62
CA ARG A 350 -27.12 23.93 -4.21
C ARG A 350 -27.07 24.23 -5.70
N PRO A 351 -27.92 23.61 -6.52
CA PRO A 351 -28.16 24.10 -7.87
C PRO A 351 -28.59 25.57 -7.85
N GLY A 352 -27.97 26.42 -8.68
CA GLY A 352 -28.17 27.88 -8.69
C GLY A 352 -27.23 28.68 -7.78
N ASP A 353 -26.38 28.01 -6.98
CA ASP A 353 -25.33 28.69 -6.22
C ASP A 353 -24.10 28.98 -7.11
N THR A 354 -23.33 29.99 -6.75
CA THR A 354 -21.96 30.15 -7.24
C THR A 354 -21.00 29.37 -6.35
N LEU A 355 -20.21 28.49 -6.95
CA LEU A 355 -19.17 27.76 -6.25
C LEU A 355 -17.89 28.61 -6.21
N HIS A 356 -17.50 29.05 -5.02
CA HIS A 356 -16.22 29.75 -4.81
C HIS A 356 -15.12 28.73 -4.57
N ILE A 357 -14.40 28.37 -5.64
CA ILE A 357 -13.34 27.37 -5.62
C ILE A 357 -12.00 28.08 -5.51
N SER A 358 -11.23 27.72 -4.51
CA SER A 358 -9.87 28.22 -4.32
C SER A 358 -8.87 27.10 -4.53
N PHE A 359 -7.70 27.49 -5.01
CA PHE A 359 -6.57 26.60 -5.22
C PHE A 359 -5.29 27.24 -4.72
N ILE A 360 -4.54 26.50 -3.89
CA ILE A 360 -3.20 26.90 -3.49
C ILE A 360 -2.22 25.98 -4.20
N LEU A 361 -1.28 26.58 -4.96
CA LEU A 361 -0.18 25.89 -5.63
C LEU A 361 1.10 26.08 -4.83
N GLU A 362 1.76 24.98 -4.47
CA GLU A 362 3.13 24.98 -3.95
C GLU A 362 4.09 24.45 -5.01
N ASP A 363 5.01 25.33 -5.44
CA ASP A 363 6.10 25.03 -6.35
C ASP A 363 7.42 25.44 -5.70
N ARG A 364 7.99 24.57 -4.86
CA ARG A 364 9.23 24.84 -4.12
C ARG A 364 10.44 25.03 -5.03
N GLU A 365 10.45 24.36 -6.15
CA GLU A 365 11.56 24.37 -7.10
C GLU A 365 11.44 25.46 -8.16
N LYS A 366 10.39 26.28 -8.08
CA LYS A 366 10.10 27.38 -9.03
C LYS A 366 10.13 26.95 -10.50
N ARG A 367 9.49 25.80 -10.76
CA ARG A 367 9.42 25.20 -12.11
C ARG A 367 8.40 25.86 -13.00
N ILE A 368 7.38 26.45 -12.38
CA ILE A 368 6.30 27.12 -13.10
C ILE A 368 6.69 28.58 -13.35
N PRO A 369 6.74 29.03 -14.61
CA PRO A 369 7.02 30.43 -14.94
C PRO A 369 5.96 31.36 -14.36
N ASP A 370 6.35 32.60 -14.09
CA ASP A 370 5.42 33.66 -13.70
C ASP A 370 4.29 33.78 -14.73
N LYS A 371 3.05 33.98 -14.24
CA LYS A 371 1.84 34.09 -15.06
C LYS A 371 1.51 32.82 -15.89
N HIS A 372 2.04 31.68 -15.52
CA HIS A 372 1.64 30.41 -16.15
C HIS A 372 0.14 30.18 -15.97
N PRO A 373 -0.59 29.76 -17.01
CA PRO A 373 -2.03 29.53 -16.90
C PRO A 373 -2.36 28.36 -15.99
N VAL A 374 -3.26 28.59 -15.02
CA VAL A 374 -3.91 27.57 -14.20
C VAL A 374 -5.33 27.40 -14.70
N ALA A 375 -5.67 26.23 -15.19
CA ALA A 375 -6.96 25.92 -15.77
C ALA A 375 -7.80 25.06 -14.83
N LEU A 376 -9.01 25.54 -14.49
CA LEU A 376 -10.05 24.77 -13.81
C LEU A 376 -11.01 24.21 -14.86
N GLU A 377 -11.25 22.91 -14.83
CA GLU A 377 -12.28 22.23 -15.61
C GLU A 377 -13.28 21.55 -14.67
N ILE A 378 -14.56 21.75 -14.92
CA ILE A 378 -15.66 21.18 -14.13
C ILE A 378 -16.44 20.20 -14.98
N TYR A 379 -16.76 19.06 -14.40
CA TYR A 379 -17.58 18.00 -14.98
C TYR A 379 -18.75 17.69 -14.05
N ASN A 380 -19.94 17.51 -14.63
CA ASN A 380 -21.14 17.16 -13.88
C ASN A 380 -21.13 15.69 -13.43
N PRO A 381 -22.10 15.21 -12.61
CA PRO A 381 -22.14 13.83 -12.12
C PRO A 381 -22.25 12.76 -13.22
N ARG A 382 -22.62 13.15 -14.44
CA ARG A 382 -22.68 12.23 -15.60
C ARG A 382 -21.35 12.17 -16.37
N GLY A 383 -20.30 12.83 -15.86
CA GLY A 383 -19.01 12.94 -16.54
C GLY A 383 -18.98 13.89 -17.74
N GLN A 384 -20.04 14.69 -17.94
CA GLN A 384 -20.11 15.65 -19.03
C GLN A 384 -19.37 16.95 -18.64
N PHE A 385 -18.60 17.48 -19.58
CA PHE A 385 -17.94 18.76 -19.41
C PHE A 385 -18.97 19.89 -19.17
N TYR A 386 -18.72 20.70 -18.13
CA TYR A 386 -19.59 21.80 -17.76
C TYR A 386 -18.98 23.16 -18.11
N THR A 387 -17.77 23.44 -17.60
CA THR A 387 -17.10 24.72 -17.86
C THR A 387 -15.60 24.62 -17.70
N LYS A 388 -14.89 25.56 -18.32
CA LYS A 388 -13.46 25.75 -18.17
C LYS A 388 -13.15 27.21 -17.86
N MET A 389 -12.35 27.45 -16.85
CA MET A 389 -11.85 28.77 -16.46
C MET A 389 -10.33 28.74 -16.39
N ILE A 390 -9.71 29.83 -16.84
CA ILE A 390 -8.25 29.97 -16.87
C ILE A 390 -7.88 31.22 -16.08
N SER A 391 -6.95 31.09 -15.16
CA SER A 391 -6.37 32.21 -14.41
C SER A 391 -4.86 32.26 -14.63
N THR A 392 -4.34 33.44 -14.92
CA THR A 392 -2.90 33.74 -14.97
C THR A 392 -2.48 34.71 -13.85
N GLN A 393 -3.45 35.08 -12.99
CA GLN A 393 -3.26 36.08 -11.94
C GLN A 393 -3.41 35.39 -10.56
N GLY A 394 -2.39 34.64 -10.17
CA GLY A 394 -2.30 34.11 -8.81
C GLY A 394 -1.58 35.10 -7.89
N MET A 395 -2.04 35.19 -6.65
CA MET A 395 -1.34 35.95 -5.60
C MET A 395 -0.61 34.97 -4.68
N ASN A 396 0.71 34.93 -4.74
CA ASN A 396 1.55 34.04 -3.90
C ASN A 396 1.07 32.56 -3.92
N GLY A 397 0.73 32.05 -5.11
CA GLY A 397 0.23 30.69 -5.30
C GLY A 397 -1.28 30.50 -5.08
N PHE A 398 -2.02 31.53 -4.64
CA PHE A 398 -3.48 31.46 -4.50
C PHE A 398 -4.18 31.82 -5.80
N TYR A 399 -5.10 30.98 -6.23
CA TYR A 399 -6.01 31.19 -7.36
C TYR A 399 -7.44 30.98 -6.91
N THR A 400 -8.36 31.82 -7.39
CA THR A 400 -9.79 31.73 -7.06
C THR A 400 -10.62 31.70 -8.33
N PHE A 401 -11.70 30.90 -8.32
CA PHE A 401 -12.60 30.71 -9.43
C PHE A 401 -14.03 30.75 -8.93
N ASP A 402 -14.85 31.57 -9.55
CA ASP A 402 -16.27 31.68 -9.26
C ASP A 402 -17.07 30.97 -10.36
N VAL A 403 -17.59 29.78 -10.03
CA VAL A 403 -18.31 28.92 -10.97
C VAL A 403 -19.81 29.06 -10.71
N PRO A 404 -20.56 29.82 -11.53
CA PRO A 404 -22.01 29.91 -11.39
C PRO A 404 -22.66 28.61 -11.84
N THR A 405 -23.63 28.12 -11.07
CA THR A 405 -24.48 26.98 -11.45
C THR A 405 -25.91 27.46 -11.70
N GLN A 406 -26.67 26.65 -12.45
CA GLN A 406 -28.09 26.92 -12.73
C GLN A 406 -28.98 26.15 -11.76
N ALA A 407 -30.16 26.67 -11.48
CA ALA A 407 -31.15 26.02 -10.60
C ALA A 407 -31.63 24.65 -11.13
N THR A 408 -31.43 24.40 -12.43
CA THR A 408 -31.79 23.18 -13.14
C THR A 408 -30.64 22.17 -13.23
N ASP A 409 -29.44 22.54 -12.73
CA ASP A 409 -28.28 21.67 -12.82
C ASP A 409 -28.47 20.41 -11.98
N PRO A 410 -27.94 19.26 -12.43
CA PRO A 410 -28.10 17.99 -11.74
C PRO A 410 -27.40 17.99 -10.37
N THR A 411 -28.08 17.42 -9.37
CA THR A 411 -27.48 17.09 -8.08
C THR A 411 -26.54 15.90 -8.18
N GLY A 412 -25.60 15.80 -7.25
CA GLY A 412 -24.64 14.68 -7.14
C GLY A 412 -23.20 15.14 -6.97
N LEU A 413 -22.26 14.21 -7.19
CA LEU A 413 -20.84 14.47 -7.11
C LEU A 413 -20.31 15.00 -8.44
N TRP A 414 -19.95 16.27 -8.46
CA TRP A 414 -19.28 16.93 -9.56
C TRP A 414 -17.76 16.80 -9.41
N ASN A 415 -17.01 16.91 -10.48
CA ASN A 415 -15.57 16.78 -10.45
C ASN A 415 -14.90 18.06 -10.95
N ALA A 416 -14.03 18.61 -10.11
CA ALA A 416 -13.17 19.73 -10.45
C ALA A 416 -11.75 19.24 -10.72
N TYR A 417 -11.19 19.59 -11.87
CA TYR A 417 -9.82 19.31 -12.24
C TYR A 417 -9.07 20.62 -12.44
N ILE A 418 -7.97 20.80 -11.69
CA ILE A 418 -7.08 21.94 -11.88
C ILE A 418 -5.81 21.46 -12.55
N LYS A 419 -5.50 22.02 -13.71
CA LYS A 419 -4.37 21.65 -14.55
C LYS A 419 -3.33 22.78 -14.55
N VAL A 420 -2.09 22.45 -14.21
CA VAL A 420 -0.97 23.38 -14.20
C VAL A 420 0.35 22.63 -14.39
N GLY A 421 1.26 23.11 -15.22
CA GLY A 421 2.59 22.52 -15.42
C GLY A 421 2.58 21.04 -15.84
N GLY A 422 1.53 20.61 -16.56
CA GLY A 422 1.35 19.20 -16.95
C GLY A 422 0.93 18.28 -15.81
N THR A 423 0.56 18.83 -14.66
CA THR A 423 0.00 18.14 -13.48
C THR A 423 -1.49 18.41 -13.38
N THR A 424 -2.26 17.46 -12.86
CA THR A 424 -3.70 17.59 -12.66
C THR A 424 -4.06 17.30 -11.21
N PHE A 425 -4.71 18.26 -10.55
CA PHE A 425 -5.26 18.10 -9.21
C PHE A 425 -6.76 17.91 -9.30
N HIS A 426 -7.33 17.07 -8.46
CA HIS A 426 -8.73 16.67 -8.47
C HIS A 426 -9.42 16.92 -7.14
N LYS A 427 -10.68 17.40 -7.20
CA LYS A 427 -11.58 17.55 -6.05
C LYS A 427 -13.00 17.20 -6.44
N GLY A 428 -13.64 16.33 -5.68
CA GLY A 428 -15.09 16.12 -5.76
C GLY A 428 -15.85 17.29 -5.13
N LEU A 429 -16.83 17.82 -5.84
CA LEU A 429 -17.70 18.91 -5.41
C LEU A 429 -19.12 18.34 -5.30
N ARG A 430 -19.71 18.41 -4.12
CA ARG A 430 -21.05 17.89 -3.89
C ARG A 430 -22.09 18.99 -4.07
N ILE A 431 -22.99 18.84 -5.04
CA ILE A 431 -24.11 19.73 -5.30
C ILE A 431 -25.39 18.98 -4.96
N GLU A 432 -26.13 19.44 -3.96
CA GLU A 432 -27.33 18.78 -3.42
C GLU A 432 -28.40 19.78 -3.06
N THR A 433 -29.68 19.40 -3.18
CA THR A 433 -30.79 20.17 -2.64
C THR A 433 -30.84 19.99 -1.12
N ILE A 434 -30.06 20.81 -0.40
CA ILE A 434 -30.03 20.76 1.05
C ILE A 434 -31.14 21.69 1.61
N LYS A 435 -31.95 21.15 2.51
CA LYS A 435 -32.87 21.93 3.35
C LYS A 435 -32.25 22.08 4.73
N PRO A 436 -32.05 23.29 5.26
CA PRO A 436 -31.62 23.46 6.62
C PRO A 436 -32.64 22.81 7.58
N ASN A 437 -32.14 22.16 8.62
CA ASN A 437 -32.99 21.68 9.70
C ASN A 437 -33.77 22.85 10.29
N ARG A 438 -35.07 22.66 10.53
CA ARG A 438 -35.95 23.62 11.21
C ARG A 438 -36.25 23.19 12.62
N LEU A 439 -35.95 21.94 12.94
CA LEU A 439 -36.14 21.34 14.25
C LEU A 439 -34.78 21.01 14.86
N LYS A 440 -34.65 21.35 16.14
CA LYS A 440 -33.55 20.87 16.97
C LYS A 440 -33.98 19.54 17.56
N ILE A 441 -33.22 18.50 17.26
CA ILE A 441 -33.48 17.13 17.69
C ILE A 441 -32.43 16.74 18.72
N ASN A 442 -32.82 16.13 19.80
CA ASN A 442 -31.94 15.58 20.81
C ASN A 442 -32.40 14.18 21.19
N LEU A 443 -31.56 13.19 20.93
CA LEU A 443 -31.74 11.81 21.38
C LEU A 443 -30.76 11.56 22.52
N ALA A 444 -31.28 11.39 23.74
CA ALA A 444 -30.44 11.22 24.92
C ALA A 444 -29.90 9.78 24.98
N LEU A 445 -28.71 9.60 24.49
CA LEU A 445 -28.02 8.30 24.47
C LEU A 445 -27.02 8.19 25.62
N PRO A 446 -26.73 6.96 26.10
CA PRO A 446 -25.64 6.71 27.04
C PRO A 446 -24.28 6.98 26.40
N LYS A 447 -23.26 7.18 27.22
CA LYS A 447 -21.89 7.36 26.70
C LYS A 447 -21.37 6.13 25.95
N VAL A 448 -21.78 4.95 26.36
CA VAL A 448 -21.47 3.65 25.72
C VAL A 448 -22.77 2.83 25.82
N LEU A 449 -23.19 2.26 24.69
CA LEU A 449 -24.32 1.32 24.67
C LEU A 449 -23.74 -0.10 24.86
N GLN A 450 -24.33 -0.92 25.72
CA GLN A 450 -23.90 -2.28 26.01
C GLN A 450 -24.92 -3.31 25.53
N ALA A 451 -24.46 -4.45 25.07
CA ALA A 451 -25.33 -5.56 24.63
C ALA A 451 -26.19 -6.11 25.80
N THR A 452 -25.77 -5.84 27.03
CA THR A 452 -26.49 -6.21 28.27
C THR A 452 -27.62 -5.23 28.62
N ASP A 453 -27.64 -4.07 27.98
CA ASP A 453 -28.66 -3.02 28.22
C ASP A 453 -29.99 -3.42 27.57
N LYS A 454 -30.62 -4.45 28.09
CA LYS A 454 -31.96 -4.86 27.67
C LYS A 454 -32.97 -3.79 28.04
N ASP A 455 -33.86 -3.44 27.09
CA ASP A 455 -34.98 -2.52 27.29
C ASP A 455 -34.58 -1.10 27.71
N PHE A 456 -33.47 -0.59 27.20
CA PHE A 456 -33.08 0.81 27.42
C PHE A 456 -33.97 1.75 26.59
N TYR A 457 -34.61 2.71 27.26
CA TYR A 457 -35.40 3.76 26.60
C TYR A 457 -34.58 5.05 26.51
N ALA A 458 -34.26 5.47 25.27
CA ALA A 458 -33.62 6.75 25.01
C ALA A 458 -34.70 7.87 24.86
N PRO A 459 -34.70 8.87 25.71
CA PRO A 459 -35.59 10.03 25.53
C PRO A 459 -35.23 10.77 24.24
N LEU A 460 -36.20 10.87 23.34
CA LEU A 460 -36.12 11.72 22.14
C LEU A 460 -36.90 13.02 22.47
N THR A 461 -36.25 14.14 22.24
CA THR A 461 -36.91 15.46 22.37
C THR A 461 -36.68 16.24 21.10
N SER A 462 -37.69 16.93 20.63
CA SER A 462 -37.57 17.83 19.50
C SER A 462 -38.29 19.18 19.76
N THR A 463 -37.63 20.22 19.34
CA THR A 463 -38.15 21.57 19.36
C THR A 463 -37.90 22.27 18.04
N TRP A 464 -38.73 23.17 17.65
CA TRP A 464 -38.40 24.06 16.55
C TRP A 464 -37.17 24.89 16.92
N LEU A 465 -36.37 25.28 15.95
CA LEU A 465 -35.17 26.13 16.19
C LEU A 465 -35.55 27.46 16.86
N THR A 466 -36.81 27.82 16.82
CA THR A 466 -37.42 28.95 17.46
C THR A 466 -37.69 28.74 18.95
N GLY A 467 -37.58 27.50 19.44
CA GLY A 467 -37.89 27.11 20.82
C GLY A 467 -39.29 26.56 21.04
N ALA A 468 -40.21 26.61 20.06
CA ALA A 468 -41.52 25.97 20.15
C ALA A 468 -41.41 24.44 20.22
N THR A 469 -42.35 23.80 20.91
CA THR A 469 -42.40 22.33 20.99
C THR A 469 -42.77 21.73 19.65
N ALA A 470 -42.10 20.61 19.27
CA ALA A 470 -42.43 19.84 18.09
C ALA A 470 -43.58 18.85 18.34
N SER A 471 -44.74 19.42 18.74
CA SER A 471 -45.92 18.66 19.20
C SER A 471 -46.50 17.79 18.08
N LYS A 472 -46.76 16.51 18.41
CA LYS A 472 -47.40 15.51 17.52
C LYS A 472 -46.75 15.29 16.16
N LEU A 473 -45.49 15.64 16.02
CA LEU A 473 -44.75 15.39 14.77
C LEU A 473 -44.33 13.90 14.65
N LYS A 474 -44.37 13.38 13.44
CA LYS A 474 -43.84 12.04 13.15
C LYS A 474 -42.34 12.00 13.33
N ALA A 475 -41.83 10.94 13.97
CA ALA A 475 -40.38 10.74 14.13
C ALA A 475 -39.99 9.31 13.78
N LYS A 476 -38.81 9.16 13.18
CA LYS A 476 -38.21 7.87 12.86
C LYS A 476 -36.74 7.85 13.29
N VAL A 477 -36.33 6.76 13.92
CA VAL A 477 -34.93 6.55 14.33
C VAL A 477 -34.39 5.24 13.72
N GLU A 478 -33.32 5.37 12.97
CA GLU A 478 -32.55 4.27 12.39
C GLU A 478 -31.25 4.13 13.17
N MET A 479 -30.85 2.91 13.51
CA MET A 479 -29.57 2.58 14.11
C MET A 479 -28.74 1.78 13.10
N SER A 480 -27.46 2.17 12.96
CA SER A 480 -26.47 1.46 12.14
C SER A 480 -25.29 1.06 13.01
N LEU A 481 -24.91 -0.23 12.99
CA LEU A 481 -23.71 -0.74 13.67
C LEU A 481 -22.61 -0.96 12.64
N SER A 482 -21.43 -0.39 12.88
CA SER A 482 -20.26 -0.53 12.01
C SER A 482 -19.01 -0.85 12.83
N LYS A 483 -18.01 -1.53 12.18
CA LYS A 483 -16.76 -1.86 12.85
C LYS A 483 -15.94 -0.62 13.19
N VAL A 484 -15.21 -0.69 14.30
CA VAL A 484 -14.27 0.34 14.75
C VAL A 484 -13.03 -0.34 15.34
N ASN A 485 -11.89 0.34 15.27
CA ASN A 485 -10.70 -0.14 15.97
C ASN A 485 -10.88 0.09 17.48
N THR A 486 -10.92 -1.00 18.25
CA THR A 486 -11.14 -0.97 19.70
C THR A 486 -9.89 -0.49 20.40
N GLN A 487 -9.99 0.61 21.13
CA GLN A 487 -8.88 1.20 21.88
C GLN A 487 -9.32 1.66 23.26
N PHE A 488 -8.45 1.46 24.25
CA PHE A 488 -8.63 1.96 25.60
C PHE A 488 -7.48 2.91 25.95
N LYS A 489 -7.79 4.09 26.45
CA LYS A 489 -6.86 5.20 26.68
C LYS A 489 -5.54 4.84 27.37
N ASN A 490 -5.59 3.90 28.33
CA ASN A 490 -4.43 3.49 29.11
C ASN A 490 -3.71 2.25 28.53
N TYR A 491 -4.17 1.70 27.42
CA TYR A 491 -3.71 0.44 26.85
C TYR A 491 -3.45 0.54 25.34
N GLY A 492 -2.89 1.67 24.89
CA GLY A 492 -2.63 1.93 23.48
C GLY A 492 -1.65 0.97 22.80
N GLN A 493 -0.81 0.27 23.59
CA GLN A 493 0.10 -0.76 23.12
C GLN A 493 -0.54 -2.15 22.96
N TYR A 494 -1.80 -2.31 23.40
CA TYR A 494 -2.52 -3.58 23.29
C TYR A 494 -3.46 -3.60 22.10
N ILE A 495 -3.57 -4.77 21.46
CA ILE A 495 -4.52 -5.05 20.38
C ILE A 495 -5.76 -5.64 21.02
N PHE A 496 -6.95 -5.09 20.72
CA PHE A 496 -8.23 -5.57 21.23
C PHE A 496 -9.18 -6.07 20.13
N ASN A 497 -8.80 -6.00 18.87
CA ASN A 497 -9.66 -6.48 17.80
C ASN A 497 -9.38 -7.95 17.46
N ASN A 498 -10.45 -8.70 17.21
CA ASN A 498 -10.38 -10.07 16.73
C ASN A 498 -10.06 -10.08 15.22
N PRO A 499 -8.88 -10.55 14.81
CA PRO A 499 -8.51 -10.61 13.40
C PRO A 499 -9.23 -11.74 12.63
N ALA A 500 -9.91 -12.62 13.34
CA ALA A 500 -10.60 -13.77 12.78
C ALA A 500 -12.06 -13.51 12.42
N THR A 501 -12.56 -12.29 12.67
CA THR A 501 -13.96 -11.94 12.45
C THR A 501 -14.06 -10.77 11.51
N ASP A 502 -14.85 -10.90 10.45
CA ASP A 502 -15.26 -9.79 9.59
C ASP A 502 -16.70 -9.40 9.94
N PHE A 503 -16.94 -8.09 10.06
CA PHE A 503 -18.21 -7.54 10.46
C PHE A 503 -18.80 -6.66 9.36
N THR A 504 -19.98 -7.06 8.87
CA THR A 504 -20.76 -6.26 7.93
C THR A 504 -21.66 -5.28 8.66
N THR A 505 -21.80 -4.06 8.13
CA THR A 505 -22.65 -3.02 8.74
C THR A 505 -24.11 -3.47 8.80
N ILE A 506 -24.69 -3.46 10.00
CA ILE A 506 -26.09 -3.81 10.26
C ILE A 506 -26.89 -2.52 10.39
N LYS A 507 -28.04 -2.41 9.70
CA LYS A 507 -28.98 -1.29 9.81
C LYS A 507 -30.32 -1.79 10.31
N THR A 508 -30.91 -1.07 11.27
CA THR A 508 -32.18 -1.45 11.88
C THR A 508 -33.01 -0.19 12.21
N ASP A 509 -34.27 -0.19 11.82
CA ASP A 509 -35.23 0.81 12.27
C ASP A 509 -35.63 0.48 13.71
N ILE A 510 -35.36 1.39 14.64
CA ILE A 510 -35.62 1.18 16.09
C ILE A 510 -36.79 1.95 16.60
N PHE A 511 -37.25 2.98 15.87
CA PHE A 511 -38.45 3.76 16.22
C PHE A 511 -39.11 4.30 14.96
N ASP A 512 -40.43 4.14 14.84
CA ASP A 512 -41.28 4.81 13.86
C ASP A 512 -42.59 5.14 14.59
N GLY A 513 -42.80 6.42 14.94
CA GLY A 513 -43.94 6.87 15.78
C GLY A 513 -44.11 8.37 15.73
N THR A 514 -44.91 8.87 16.66
CA THR A 514 -45.22 10.31 16.82
C THR A 514 -44.74 10.84 18.16
N LEU A 515 -44.24 12.07 18.19
CA LEU A 515 -43.94 12.80 19.41
C LEU A 515 -45.24 13.17 20.15
N ASP A 516 -45.17 13.28 21.46
CA ASP A 516 -46.28 13.76 22.31
C ASP A 516 -46.55 15.27 22.17
N ALA A 517 -47.46 15.80 23.01
CA ALA A 517 -47.79 17.23 23.01
C ALA A 517 -46.59 18.10 23.38
N GLU A 518 -45.66 17.57 24.17
CA GLU A 518 -44.44 18.23 24.65
C GLU A 518 -43.28 18.06 23.70
N GLY A 519 -43.48 17.41 22.53
CA GLY A 519 -42.41 17.14 21.55
C GLY A 519 -41.46 16.06 22.00
N LYS A 520 -41.90 15.06 22.76
CA LYS A 520 -41.11 14.00 23.33
C LYS A 520 -41.56 12.62 22.84
N ALA A 521 -40.65 11.67 22.83
CA ALA A 521 -40.93 10.25 22.68
C ALA A 521 -39.88 9.42 23.42
N ASN A 522 -40.21 8.19 23.78
CA ASN A 522 -39.26 7.25 24.34
C ASN A 522 -38.93 6.22 23.28
N VAL A 523 -37.69 6.25 22.82
CA VAL A 523 -37.19 5.31 21.80
C VAL A 523 -36.63 4.07 22.49
N MET A 524 -37.28 2.93 22.27
CA MET A 524 -36.77 1.66 22.77
C MET A 524 -35.60 1.20 21.94
N LEU A 525 -34.42 1.13 22.54
CA LEU A 525 -33.19 0.63 21.90
C LEU A 525 -33.21 -0.89 21.93
N LYS A 526 -33.69 -1.52 20.86
CA LYS A 526 -33.49 -2.96 20.65
C LYS A 526 -32.08 -3.18 20.18
N VAL A 527 -31.22 -3.64 21.08
CA VAL A 527 -29.81 -3.91 20.76
C VAL A 527 -29.72 -5.24 20.04
N PRO A 528 -29.22 -5.30 18.77
CA PRO A 528 -29.01 -6.56 18.08
C PRO A 528 -27.92 -7.36 18.77
N THR A 529 -28.08 -8.66 18.86
CA THR A 529 -27.01 -9.56 19.27
C THR A 529 -25.91 -9.58 18.19
N ALA A 530 -24.82 -8.90 18.44
CA ALA A 530 -23.66 -8.86 17.54
C ALA A 530 -22.64 -9.93 18.00
N THR A 531 -22.99 -11.21 17.84
CA THR A 531 -22.14 -12.35 18.26
C THR A 531 -20.84 -12.47 17.46
N GLU A 532 -20.76 -11.80 16.30
CA GLU A 532 -19.60 -11.84 15.39
C GLU A 532 -18.85 -10.49 15.36
N ALA A 533 -18.99 -9.68 16.40
CA ALA A 533 -18.27 -8.41 16.44
C ALA A 533 -16.77 -8.63 16.66
N PRO A 534 -15.89 -7.94 15.90
CA PRO A 534 -14.43 -8.05 16.09
C PRO A 534 -13.92 -7.38 17.36
N GLY A 535 -14.74 -6.56 18.00
CA GLY A 535 -14.45 -5.78 19.19
C GLY A 535 -15.59 -4.82 19.48
N MET A 536 -15.31 -3.60 19.94
CA MET A 536 -16.30 -2.54 19.99
C MET A 536 -16.79 -2.18 18.59
N LEU A 537 -18.02 -1.67 18.52
CA LEU A 537 -18.63 -1.17 17.29
C LEU A 537 -19.01 0.31 17.49
N ASN A 538 -19.22 1.02 16.39
CA ASN A 538 -19.88 2.32 16.39
C ASN A 538 -21.38 2.11 16.15
N ALA A 539 -22.22 2.59 17.07
CA ALA A 539 -23.65 2.70 16.89
C ALA A 539 -23.99 4.12 16.43
N THR A 540 -24.38 4.27 15.18
CA THR A 540 -24.80 5.53 14.58
C THR A 540 -26.31 5.58 14.52
N PHE A 541 -26.92 6.57 15.20
CA PHE A 541 -28.36 6.82 15.26
C PHE A 541 -28.68 7.96 14.31
N THR A 542 -29.55 7.72 13.33
CA THR A 542 -30.10 8.74 12.44
C THR A 542 -31.54 9.00 12.79
N THR A 543 -31.81 10.12 13.43
CA THR A 543 -33.16 10.56 13.84
C THR A 543 -33.73 11.53 12.82
N ARG A 544 -34.92 11.26 12.33
CA ARG A 544 -35.71 12.14 11.44
C ARG A 544 -36.97 12.54 12.14
N VAL A 545 -37.25 13.84 12.21
CA VAL A 545 -38.54 14.37 12.68
C VAL A 545 -39.18 15.12 11.52
N PHE A 546 -40.40 14.72 11.18
CA PHE A 546 -41.11 15.18 10.00
C PHE A 546 -42.04 16.34 10.35
N GLU A 547 -41.97 17.39 9.54
CA GLU A 547 -42.97 18.48 9.61
C GLU A 547 -44.29 18.01 8.99
N PRO A 548 -45.43 18.69 9.30
CA PRO A 548 -46.70 18.34 8.70
C PRO A 548 -46.74 18.36 7.17
N GLY A 549 -45.85 19.11 6.56
CA GLY A 549 -45.67 19.19 5.12
C GLY A 549 -44.83 18.05 4.50
N GLY A 550 -44.37 17.08 5.30
CA GLY A 550 -43.61 15.94 4.87
C GLY A 550 -42.09 16.16 4.85
N ASP A 551 -41.61 17.37 5.07
CA ASP A 551 -40.19 17.65 5.19
C ASP A 551 -39.64 17.12 6.52
N ALA A 552 -38.38 16.66 6.54
CA ALA A 552 -37.78 16.13 7.77
C ALA A 552 -36.54 16.92 8.15
N SER A 553 -36.40 17.24 9.43
CA SER A 553 -35.12 17.59 10.04
C SER A 553 -34.39 16.32 10.46
N ILE A 554 -33.08 16.25 10.24
CA ILE A 554 -32.26 15.07 10.46
C ILE A 554 -31.17 15.38 11.47
N TYR A 555 -30.99 14.47 12.43
CA TYR A 555 -29.90 14.51 13.40
C TYR A 555 -29.21 13.16 13.47
N THR A 556 -27.88 13.16 13.36
CA THR A 556 -27.10 11.94 13.42
C THR A 556 -26.14 12.00 14.61
N GLN A 557 -26.14 10.97 15.44
CA GLN A 557 -25.26 10.83 16.59
C GLN A 557 -24.61 9.45 16.59
N THR A 558 -23.31 9.39 16.85
CA THR A 558 -22.56 8.13 16.95
C THR A 558 -22.04 7.97 18.37
N ILE A 559 -22.27 6.80 18.95
CA ILE A 559 -21.73 6.39 20.26
C ILE A 559 -21.06 5.01 20.15
N PRO A 560 -20.08 4.67 21.01
CA PRO A 560 -19.53 3.33 21.08
C PRO A 560 -20.61 2.32 21.50
N PHE A 561 -20.62 1.16 20.87
CA PHE A 561 -21.41 -0.01 21.24
C PHE A 561 -20.49 -1.15 21.69
N SER A 562 -20.74 -1.70 22.86
CA SER A 562 -20.02 -2.80 23.45
C SER A 562 -20.80 -4.10 23.33
N PRO A 563 -20.44 -5.01 22.40
CA PRO A 563 -21.05 -6.35 22.32
C PRO A 563 -20.68 -7.25 23.49
N PHE A 564 -19.56 -6.97 24.17
CA PHE A 564 -18.98 -7.83 25.20
C PHE A 564 -18.96 -7.14 26.57
N THR A 565 -19.05 -7.92 27.63
CA THR A 565 -18.97 -7.44 29.01
C THR A 565 -17.56 -7.06 29.43
N SER A 566 -16.56 -7.76 28.87
CA SER A 566 -15.14 -7.46 29.03
C SER A 566 -14.38 -7.71 27.73
N TYR A 567 -13.19 -7.15 27.64
CA TYR A 567 -12.32 -7.20 26.49
C TYR A 567 -10.95 -7.74 26.89
N VAL A 568 -10.48 -8.75 26.18
CA VAL A 568 -9.11 -9.20 26.28
C VAL A 568 -8.24 -8.45 25.28
N GLY A 569 -7.12 -7.90 25.72
CA GLY A 569 -6.12 -7.24 24.90
C GLY A 569 -4.79 -7.96 24.97
N ILE A 570 -4.07 -8.02 23.85
CA ILE A 570 -2.74 -8.61 23.77
C ILE A 570 -1.71 -7.57 23.36
N ASN A 571 -0.58 -7.53 24.08
CA ASN A 571 0.64 -6.86 23.65
C ASN A 571 1.67 -7.90 23.26
N LEU A 572 2.04 -7.89 22.00
CA LEU A 572 2.98 -8.84 21.42
C LEU A 572 4.44 -8.51 21.76
N ASN A 573 4.67 -7.39 22.47
CA ASN A 573 6.01 -6.90 22.84
C ASN A 573 7.01 -6.90 21.68
N GLN A 574 6.46 -6.83 20.45
CA GLN A 574 7.26 -6.78 19.23
C GLN A 574 7.76 -5.35 19.04
N PRO A 575 9.06 -5.11 18.93
CA PRO A 575 9.58 -3.80 18.57
C PRO A 575 9.00 -3.38 17.22
N LYS A 576 8.57 -2.10 17.08
CA LYS A 576 8.01 -1.57 15.82
C LYS A 576 8.97 -1.86 14.66
N GLY A 577 8.47 -2.55 13.63
CA GLY A 577 9.24 -2.89 12.43
C GLY A 577 10.29 -3.99 12.61
N LYS A 578 10.31 -4.70 13.73
CA LYS A 578 11.27 -5.78 14.01
C LYS A 578 10.56 -7.12 14.16
N TYR A 579 11.31 -8.19 13.94
CA TYR A 579 10.93 -9.57 14.23
C TYR A 579 11.28 -9.91 15.68
N ILE A 580 10.71 -11.02 16.19
CA ILE A 580 11.16 -11.68 17.42
C ILE A 580 12.07 -12.85 17.03
N GLU A 581 13.06 -13.16 17.87
CA GLU A 581 14.12 -14.13 17.52
C GLU A 581 13.71 -15.56 17.83
N THR A 582 14.17 -16.52 17.00
CA THR A 582 14.12 -17.95 17.34
C THR A 582 15.04 -18.28 18.53
N ASP A 583 14.84 -19.43 19.13
CA ASP A 583 15.65 -19.98 20.26
C ASP A 583 15.64 -19.11 21.53
N LYS A 584 14.76 -18.11 21.58
CA LYS A 584 14.54 -17.24 22.76
C LYS A 584 13.11 -17.31 23.26
N ASP A 585 12.96 -17.16 24.58
CA ASP A 585 11.66 -17.00 25.22
C ASP A 585 11.17 -15.54 25.00
N HIS A 586 10.03 -15.38 24.36
CA HIS A 586 9.33 -14.11 24.25
C HIS A 586 8.12 -14.10 25.17
N VAL A 587 7.87 -12.99 25.81
CA VAL A 587 6.72 -12.83 26.70
C VAL A 587 5.68 -11.97 26.01
N PHE A 588 4.46 -12.49 25.91
CA PHE A 588 3.30 -11.74 25.45
C PHE A 588 2.45 -11.37 26.65
N ASP A 589 2.12 -10.07 26.77
CA ASP A 589 1.34 -9.56 27.87
C ASP A 589 -0.14 -9.48 27.49
N ILE A 590 -0.98 -9.87 28.41
CA ILE A 590 -2.45 -9.86 28.29
C ILE A 590 -3.02 -8.93 29.33
N VAL A 591 -4.03 -8.16 28.94
CA VAL A 591 -4.90 -7.43 29.86
C VAL A 591 -6.36 -7.81 29.62
N THR A 592 -7.16 -7.83 30.68
CA THR A 592 -8.61 -7.91 30.57
C THR A 592 -9.21 -6.66 31.20
N VAL A 593 -10.07 -5.97 30.46
CA VAL A 593 -10.66 -4.70 30.87
C VAL A 593 -12.18 -4.71 30.65
N ASN A 594 -12.91 -3.98 31.47
CA ASN A 594 -14.34 -3.74 31.25
C ASN A 594 -14.57 -2.70 30.15
N THR A 595 -15.80 -2.37 29.86
CA THR A 595 -16.22 -1.37 28.84
C THR A 595 -15.69 0.04 29.09
N GLN A 596 -15.29 0.37 30.32
CA GLN A 596 -14.70 1.65 30.73
C GLN A 596 -13.15 1.62 30.71
N GLY A 597 -12.54 0.47 30.35
CA GLY A 597 -11.08 0.31 30.37
C GLY A 597 -10.47 0.09 31.75
N GLN A 598 -11.27 -0.30 32.73
CA GLN A 598 -10.78 -0.71 34.06
C GLN A 598 -10.44 -2.18 34.06
N LEU A 599 -9.35 -2.55 34.74
CA LEU A 599 -8.90 -3.94 34.86
C LEU A 599 -9.95 -4.83 35.55
N VAL A 600 -10.25 -5.97 34.96
CA VAL A 600 -11.12 -7.02 35.52
C VAL A 600 -10.44 -8.37 35.38
N ASN A 601 -10.73 -9.30 36.31
CA ASN A 601 -10.18 -10.63 36.22
C ASN A 601 -11.03 -11.51 35.29
N SER A 602 -10.38 -12.39 34.55
CA SER A 602 -10.99 -13.50 33.81
C SER A 602 -10.28 -14.79 34.21
N SER A 603 -11.06 -15.81 34.51
CA SER A 603 -10.56 -17.13 34.95
C SER A 603 -10.36 -18.11 33.79
N ASN A 604 -10.83 -17.75 32.58
CA ASN A 604 -10.91 -18.70 31.47
C ASN A 604 -10.47 -18.07 30.13
N LEU A 605 -9.19 -17.73 30.04
CA LEU A 605 -8.57 -17.30 28.79
C LEU A 605 -7.91 -18.50 28.10
N GLU A 606 -8.13 -18.64 26.79
CA GLU A 606 -7.45 -19.62 25.94
C GLU A 606 -6.58 -18.87 24.92
N TYR A 607 -5.29 -19.25 24.82
CA TYR A 607 -4.46 -18.76 23.71
C TYR A 607 -4.13 -19.89 22.75
N LYS A 608 -4.01 -19.53 21.47
CA LYS A 608 -3.59 -20.42 20.37
C LYS A 608 -2.65 -19.66 19.46
N ILE A 609 -1.59 -20.35 19.03
CA ILE A 609 -0.61 -19.78 18.13
C ILE A 609 -0.55 -20.65 16.88
N TYR A 610 -0.78 -20.05 15.73
CA TYR A 610 -0.80 -20.72 14.43
C TYR A 610 0.36 -20.25 13.58
N ARG A 611 1.06 -21.17 12.92
CA ARG A 611 2.01 -20.81 11.89
C ARG A 611 1.26 -20.52 10.61
N ILE A 612 1.41 -19.31 10.05
CA ILE A 612 0.73 -18.90 8.82
C ILE A 612 1.56 -19.38 7.63
N GLY A 613 0.99 -20.27 6.81
CA GLY A 613 1.60 -20.71 5.56
C GLY A 613 1.71 -19.55 4.57
N TRP A 614 2.82 -19.53 3.83
CA TRP A 614 3.11 -18.45 2.89
C TRP A 614 2.07 -18.32 1.77
N SER A 615 1.64 -19.45 1.16
CA SER A 615 0.63 -19.47 0.11
C SER A 615 -0.70 -18.84 0.56
N TRP A 616 -1.14 -19.20 1.77
CA TRP A 616 -2.39 -18.66 2.32
C TRP A 616 -2.31 -17.14 2.54
N TRP A 617 -1.20 -16.65 3.08
CA TRP A 617 -1.00 -15.21 3.30
C TRP A 617 -1.03 -14.40 2.01
N TRP A 618 -0.50 -14.96 0.94
CA TRP A 618 -0.44 -14.31 -0.35
C TRP A 618 -1.79 -14.27 -1.07
N GLU A 619 -2.54 -15.38 -1.00
CA GLU A 619 -3.84 -15.51 -1.65
C GLU A 619 -4.96 -14.75 -0.92
N ASN A 620 -4.84 -14.54 0.40
CA ASN A 620 -5.91 -14.02 1.26
C ASN A 620 -5.51 -12.74 2.00
N SER A 621 -4.66 -11.90 1.43
CA SER A 621 -4.15 -10.67 2.09
C SER A 621 -5.23 -9.63 2.46
N GLY A 622 -6.47 -9.81 2.04
CA GLY A 622 -7.63 -8.97 2.38
C GLY A 622 -8.73 -9.66 3.18
N GLU A 623 -8.59 -10.97 3.45
CA GLU A 623 -9.62 -11.74 4.15
C GLU A 623 -9.33 -11.88 5.65
N SER A 624 -10.39 -12.13 6.43
CA SER A 624 -10.24 -12.36 7.87
C SER A 624 -9.58 -13.72 8.14
N PHE A 625 -8.81 -13.84 9.23
CA PHE A 625 -8.23 -15.10 9.68
C PHE A 625 -9.26 -16.14 10.15
N GLY A 626 -10.56 -15.84 10.05
CA GLY A 626 -11.63 -16.74 10.48
C GLY A 626 -11.62 -18.08 9.77
N THR A 627 -11.45 -18.08 8.45
CA THR A 627 -11.32 -19.28 7.65
C THR A 627 -10.10 -20.12 8.03
N TYR A 628 -9.01 -19.44 8.41
CA TYR A 628 -7.77 -20.09 8.84
C TYR A 628 -7.91 -20.77 10.21
N ILE A 629 -8.49 -20.07 11.19
CA ILE A 629 -8.66 -20.58 12.56
C ILE A 629 -9.72 -21.67 12.63
N ASN A 630 -10.76 -21.60 11.81
CA ASN A 630 -11.86 -22.55 11.80
C ASN A 630 -11.60 -23.81 10.94
N ASN A 631 -10.47 -23.83 10.22
CA ASN A 631 -10.08 -24.99 9.43
C ASN A 631 -9.56 -26.11 10.34
N SER A 632 -10.27 -27.20 10.44
CA SER A 632 -9.94 -28.36 11.29
C SER A 632 -8.62 -29.05 10.91
N SER A 633 -8.08 -28.81 9.72
CA SER A 633 -6.80 -29.35 9.29
C SER A 633 -5.59 -28.52 9.76
N ILE A 634 -5.80 -27.31 10.33
CA ILE A 634 -4.74 -26.45 10.82
C ILE A 634 -4.64 -26.58 12.34
N THR A 635 -3.57 -27.21 12.80
CA THR A 635 -3.30 -27.35 14.23
C THR A 635 -2.45 -26.19 14.75
N PRO A 636 -2.75 -25.63 15.94
CA PRO A 636 -1.91 -24.62 16.57
C PRO A 636 -0.56 -25.22 16.94
N VAL A 637 0.52 -24.46 16.74
CA VAL A 637 1.88 -24.84 17.16
C VAL A 637 2.07 -24.74 18.68
N ALA A 638 1.26 -23.90 19.32
CA ALA A 638 1.21 -23.79 20.80
C ALA A 638 -0.21 -23.37 21.20
N SER A 639 -0.64 -23.87 22.36
CA SER A 639 -1.91 -23.49 22.97
C SER A 639 -1.87 -23.67 24.47
N GLY A 640 -2.70 -22.96 25.21
CA GLY A 640 -2.83 -23.08 26.64
C GLY A 640 -3.96 -22.26 27.21
N ASN A 641 -4.23 -22.47 28.51
CA ASN A 641 -5.22 -21.71 29.27
C ASN A 641 -4.51 -20.79 30.27
N LEU A 642 -5.07 -19.64 30.51
CA LEU A 642 -4.56 -18.59 31.38
C LEU A 642 -5.68 -18.02 32.25
N GLN A 643 -5.26 -17.41 33.36
CA GLN A 643 -6.14 -16.62 34.23
C GLN A 643 -5.48 -15.29 34.51
N THR A 644 -6.25 -14.21 34.54
CA THR A 644 -5.73 -12.88 34.89
C THR A 644 -5.80 -12.68 36.42
N ARG A 645 -4.76 -12.06 36.98
CA ARG A 645 -4.73 -11.58 38.37
C ARG A 645 -4.53 -10.06 38.34
N GLY A 646 -5.47 -9.34 38.96
CA GLY A 646 -5.51 -7.87 38.81
C GLY A 646 -5.69 -7.44 37.35
N GLY A 647 -6.43 -8.23 36.54
CA GLY A 647 -6.67 -7.95 35.14
C GLY A 647 -5.47 -8.14 34.21
N LYS A 648 -4.37 -8.79 34.66
CA LYS A 648 -3.14 -9.00 33.89
C LYS A 648 -2.75 -10.47 33.88
N ALA A 649 -2.21 -10.92 32.75
CA ALA A 649 -1.59 -12.21 32.57
C ALA A 649 -0.46 -12.08 31.54
N SER A 650 0.39 -13.07 31.44
CA SER A 650 1.38 -13.21 30.39
C SER A 650 1.66 -14.68 30.12
N PHE A 651 2.13 -14.98 28.93
CA PHE A 651 2.61 -16.33 28.59
C PHE A 651 3.88 -16.23 27.77
N LYS A 652 4.67 -17.29 27.83
CA LYS A 652 5.91 -17.41 27.08
C LYS A 652 5.66 -18.10 25.77
N PHE A 653 6.30 -17.59 24.75
CA PHE A 653 6.31 -18.14 23.41
C PHE A 653 7.75 -18.33 22.94
N ARG A 654 8.05 -19.52 22.45
CA ARG A 654 9.36 -19.86 21.92
C ARG A 654 9.18 -20.68 20.65
N ILE A 655 9.90 -20.30 19.63
CA ILE A 655 10.05 -21.05 18.40
C ILE A 655 11.52 -21.37 18.22
N ASP A 656 11.82 -22.64 18.10
CA ASP A 656 13.18 -23.09 17.85
C ASP A 656 13.47 -23.14 16.35
N TYR A 657 14.71 -22.82 15.99
CA TYR A 657 15.22 -22.98 14.63
C TYR A 657 15.05 -24.43 14.15
N PRO A 658 14.63 -24.72 12.90
CA PRO A 658 14.46 -23.79 11.77
C PRO A 658 13.02 -23.30 11.53
N SER A 659 12.15 -23.31 12.54
CA SER A 659 10.72 -23.03 12.39
C SER A 659 10.39 -21.53 12.35
N TRP A 660 11.24 -20.72 11.73
CA TRP A 660 10.95 -19.30 11.51
C TRP A 660 9.76 -19.05 10.58
N GLY A 661 9.18 -17.84 10.62
CA GLY A 661 8.04 -17.46 9.79
C GLY A 661 7.03 -16.56 10.49
N ARG A 662 5.86 -16.43 9.89
CA ARG A 662 4.75 -15.66 10.46
C ARG A 662 3.90 -16.52 11.34
N TYR A 663 3.53 -15.97 12.50
CA TYR A 663 2.67 -16.64 13.46
C TYR A 663 1.51 -15.73 13.84
N LEU A 664 0.30 -16.27 13.81
CA LEU A 664 -0.88 -15.63 14.37
C LEU A 664 -0.99 -16.02 15.83
N VAL A 665 -0.93 -15.04 16.70
CA VAL A 665 -1.21 -15.18 18.13
C VAL A 665 -2.65 -14.79 18.38
N TYR A 666 -3.46 -15.70 18.84
CA TYR A 666 -4.90 -15.55 19.08
C TYR A 666 -5.23 -15.83 20.53
N VAL A 667 -5.99 -14.97 21.17
CA VAL A 667 -6.42 -15.13 22.58
C VAL A 667 -7.93 -14.91 22.65
N LYS A 668 -8.64 -15.86 23.28
CA LYS A 668 -10.08 -15.81 23.50
C LYS A 668 -10.40 -15.82 24.96
N ASP A 669 -11.24 -14.90 25.41
CA ASP A 669 -11.88 -14.94 26.72
C ASP A 669 -13.19 -15.72 26.60
N LYS A 670 -13.23 -16.90 27.24
CA LYS A 670 -14.39 -17.79 27.19
C LYS A 670 -15.54 -17.29 28.08
N GLU A 671 -15.28 -16.37 29.01
CA GLU A 671 -16.31 -15.79 29.89
C GLU A 671 -17.09 -14.69 29.17
N SER A 672 -16.39 -13.74 28.55
CA SER A 672 -17.03 -12.64 27.81
C SER A 672 -17.35 -13.01 26.35
N GLY A 673 -16.72 -14.05 25.82
CA GLY A 673 -16.79 -14.42 24.40
C GLY A 673 -15.90 -13.57 23.49
N HIS A 674 -15.26 -12.52 24.02
CA HIS A 674 -14.37 -11.65 23.23
C HIS A 674 -13.06 -12.35 22.88
N ALA A 675 -12.54 -12.05 21.71
CA ALA A 675 -11.22 -12.53 21.31
C ALA A 675 -10.38 -11.40 20.71
N THR A 676 -9.07 -11.58 20.73
CA THR A 676 -8.09 -10.67 20.15
C THR A 676 -6.97 -11.46 19.51
N GLY A 677 -6.15 -10.80 18.71
CA GLY A 677 -4.94 -11.41 18.17
C GLY A 677 -4.16 -10.48 17.27
N GLY A 678 -2.97 -10.91 16.92
CA GLY A 678 -2.11 -10.21 16.01
C GLY A 678 -1.05 -11.13 15.43
N THR A 679 -0.41 -10.70 14.36
CA THR A 679 0.65 -11.46 13.71
C THR A 679 2.01 -11.04 14.22
N VAL A 680 2.88 -12.00 14.51
CA VAL A 680 4.30 -11.81 14.79
C VAL A 680 5.13 -12.47 13.71
N TYR A 681 6.25 -11.86 13.38
CA TYR A 681 7.26 -12.49 12.54
C TYR A 681 8.39 -12.97 13.43
N VAL A 682 8.72 -14.26 13.32
CA VAL A 682 9.79 -14.93 14.07
C VAL A 682 10.92 -15.20 13.10
N ASP A 683 12.15 -14.75 13.44
CA ASP A 683 13.34 -14.98 12.63
C ASP A 683 14.51 -15.37 13.56
N TRP A 684 15.60 -15.88 13.01
CA TRP A 684 16.78 -16.25 13.83
C TRP A 684 17.69 -15.05 14.06
N PRO A 685 18.53 -15.10 15.13
CA PRO A 685 19.48 -14.04 15.42
C PRO A 685 20.48 -13.81 14.27
N GLU A 686 20.74 -12.57 13.92
CA GLU A 686 21.57 -12.13 12.78
C GLU A 686 23.01 -12.67 12.80
N TRP A 687 23.53 -13.07 13.98
CA TRP A 687 24.89 -13.59 14.14
C TRP A 687 25.07 -15.07 13.76
N ARG A 688 24.00 -15.85 13.60
CA ARG A 688 24.05 -17.20 13.03
C ARG A 688 23.82 -17.13 11.55
N GLY A 689 24.88 -17.20 10.73
CA GLY A 689 24.85 -17.08 9.28
C GLY A 689 23.61 -17.68 8.61
N ARG A 690 22.99 -16.91 7.74
CA ARG A 690 21.74 -17.27 7.04
C ARG A 690 22.01 -18.30 5.97
N SER A 691 22.08 -19.57 6.34
CA SER A 691 22.15 -20.69 5.39
C SER A 691 20.86 -21.49 5.43
N SER A 692 19.82 -21.09 4.71
CA SER A 692 18.77 -22.04 4.34
C SER A 692 18.04 -21.61 3.07
N LYS A 693 17.91 -22.59 2.16
CA LYS A 693 17.47 -22.54 0.77
C LYS A 693 15.95 -22.39 0.58
N THR A 694 15.14 -21.97 1.57
CA THR A 694 13.68 -22.18 1.52
C THR A 694 12.80 -20.92 1.48
N ASP A 695 13.34 -19.70 1.60
CA ASP A 695 12.56 -18.48 1.33
C ASP A 695 13.39 -17.38 0.65
N PRO A 696 13.33 -17.26 -0.67
CA PRO A 696 14.11 -16.29 -1.42
C PRO A 696 13.74 -14.83 -1.16
N SER A 697 12.54 -14.55 -0.64
CA SER A 697 12.02 -13.18 -0.55
C SER A 697 12.37 -12.46 0.75
N GLY A 698 12.63 -13.17 1.85
CA GLY A 698 13.06 -12.61 3.14
C GLY A 698 14.55 -12.34 3.22
N ILE A 699 15.35 -13.08 2.48
CA ILE A 699 16.81 -13.05 2.49
C ILE A 699 17.39 -11.71 1.97
N LYS A 700 16.63 -11.00 1.14
CA LYS A 700 17.07 -9.74 0.50
C LYS A 700 16.73 -8.48 1.31
N MET A 701 16.04 -8.61 2.43
CA MET A 701 15.63 -7.47 3.26
C MET A 701 16.69 -7.12 4.30
N LEU A 702 17.09 -5.85 4.33
CA LEU A 702 17.93 -5.26 5.36
C LEU A 702 17.03 -4.65 6.44
N ALA A 703 17.01 -5.23 7.64
CA ALA A 703 16.35 -4.64 8.78
C ALA A 703 17.29 -3.68 9.49
N PHE A 704 16.93 -2.42 9.58
CA PHE A 704 17.63 -1.40 10.35
C PHE A 704 16.65 -0.43 11.01
N SER A 705 17.11 0.33 11.99
CA SER A 705 16.25 1.22 12.78
C SER A 705 16.90 2.59 12.99
N LEU A 706 16.05 3.57 13.27
CA LEU A 706 16.44 4.91 13.68
C LEU A 706 16.37 5.04 15.21
N ASN A 707 17.13 5.97 15.75
CA ASN A 707 17.14 6.27 17.20
C ASN A 707 15.88 7.01 17.70
N LYS A 708 15.06 7.58 16.80
CA LYS A 708 13.79 8.26 17.08
C LYS A 708 12.77 8.02 15.97
N ASP A 709 11.48 8.14 16.30
CA ASP A 709 10.38 8.05 15.32
C ASP A 709 10.16 9.38 14.57
N SER A 710 10.49 10.53 15.17
CA SER A 710 10.33 11.87 14.59
C SER A 710 11.43 12.80 15.06
N TYR A 711 11.78 13.74 14.23
CA TYR A 711 12.87 14.70 14.44
C TYR A 711 12.41 16.14 14.19
N GLU A 712 13.05 17.09 14.85
CA GLU A 712 12.97 18.50 14.53
C GLU A 712 14.13 18.93 13.63
N ILE A 713 13.94 20.02 12.89
CA ILE A 713 14.99 20.58 12.05
C ILE A 713 16.21 20.92 12.91
N GLY A 714 17.41 20.54 12.43
CA GLY A 714 18.68 20.74 13.11
C GLY A 714 19.10 19.62 14.05
N GLU A 715 18.21 18.67 14.37
CA GLU A 715 18.57 17.46 15.08
C GLU A 715 19.41 16.51 14.21
N THR A 716 20.07 15.56 14.85
CA THR A 716 20.84 14.49 14.18
C THR A 716 20.10 13.18 14.30
N ALA A 717 19.75 12.58 13.16
CA ALA A 717 19.23 11.22 13.09
C ALA A 717 20.38 10.21 13.07
N THR A 718 20.19 9.07 13.73
CA THR A 718 21.15 7.98 13.76
C THR A 718 20.46 6.69 13.29
N ALA A 719 20.98 6.09 12.23
CA ALA A 719 20.59 4.76 11.78
C ALA A 719 21.62 3.72 12.25
N ILE A 720 21.14 2.54 12.62
CA ILE A 720 21.97 1.40 13.03
C ILE A 720 21.89 0.34 11.96
N ILE A 721 22.99 0.09 11.25
CA ILE A 721 23.11 -0.84 10.13
C ILE A 721 23.81 -2.10 10.62
N PRO A 722 23.25 -3.30 10.38
CA PRO A 722 23.86 -4.55 10.79
C PRO A 722 25.24 -4.78 10.18
N ALA A 723 26.11 -5.51 10.89
CA ALA A 723 27.45 -5.86 10.42
C ALA A 723 27.44 -6.71 9.14
N ALA A 724 28.38 -6.41 8.23
CA ALA A 724 28.61 -7.23 7.04
C ALA A 724 30.10 -7.22 6.71
N ALA A 725 30.75 -8.39 6.74
CA ALA A 725 32.19 -8.52 6.52
C ALA A 725 32.61 -8.01 5.14
N GLY A 726 33.43 -6.95 5.09
CA GLY A 726 33.89 -6.33 3.85
C GLY A 726 32.80 -5.65 3.02
N GLY A 727 31.60 -5.50 3.57
CA GLY A 727 30.45 -4.91 2.90
C GLY A 727 30.53 -3.39 2.81
N ARG A 728 29.81 -2.84 1.84
CA ARG A 728 29.63 -1.40 1.64
C ARG A 728 28.15 -1.09 1.45
N ALA A 729 27.64 -0.09 2.13
CA ALA A 729 26.25 0.31 1.98
C ALA A 729 26.15 1.59 1.14
N LEU A 730 25.30 1.56 0.12
CA LEU A 730 24.78 2.75 -0.53
C LEU A 730 23.64 3.29 0.31
N VAL A 731 23.85 4.45 0.90
CA VAL A 731 22.83 5.16 1.69
C VAL A 731 22.26 6.27 0.84
N SER A 732 20.95 6.36 0.72
CA SER A 732 20.27 7.48 0.08
C SER A 732 19.15 8.02 0.96
N ILE A 733 19.03 9.35 0.98
CA ILE A 733 17.94 10.08 1.64
C ILE A 733 17.03 10.60 0.54
N GLU A 734 15.80 10.12 0.52
CA GLU A 734 14.84 10.30 -0.57
C GLU A 734 13.53 10.90 -0.05
N ASN A 735 12.91 11.77 -0.84
CA ASN A 735 11.55 12.25 -0.56
C ASN A 735 10.58 11.82 -1.67
N GLY A 736 9.38 12.39 -1.71
CA GLY A 736 8.38 12.09 -2.72
C GLY A 736 8.76 12.46 -4.17
N SER A 737 9.87 13.17 -4.41
CA SER A 737 10.21 13.68 -5.75
C SER A 737 11.70 13.61 -6.13
N THR A 738 12.62 13.51 -5.18
CA THR A 738 14.06 13.58 -5.45
C THR A 738 14.89 12.79 -4.46
N VAL A 739 16.10 12.45 -4.86
CA VAL A 739 17.18 11.99 -3.98
C VAL A 739 17.92 13.23 -3.45
N LEU A 740 17.80 13.50 -2.14
CA LEU A 740 18.43 14.65 -1.50
C LEU A 740 19.92 14.43 -1.26
N ARG A 741 20.29 13.19 -0.93
CA ARG A 741 21.67 12.81 -0.64
C ARG A 741 21.87 11.33 -0.98
N GLN A 742 23.04 11.01 -1.50
CA GLN A 742 23.52 9.64 -1.62
C GLN A 742 25.01 9.57 -1.30
N GLU A 743 25.42 8.49 -0.63
CA GLU A 743 26.81 8.27 -0.25
C GLU A 743 27.10 6.79 0.03
N TRP A 744 28.36 6.41 -0.09
CA TRP A 744 28.83 5.09 0.31
C TRP A 744 29.37 5.11 1.73
N ILE A 745 29.04 4.10 2.51
CA ILE A 745 29.64 3.86 3.81
C ILE A 745 30.22 2.46 3.89
N GLU A 746 31.36 2.32 4.54
CA GLU A 746 31.93 1.02 4.87
C GLU A 746 31.23 0.44 6.09
N VAL A 747 30.87 -0.83 6.00
CA VAL A 747 30.15 -1.50 7.09
C VAL A 747 31.12 -2.32 7.91
N SER A 748 31.00 -2.25 9.23
CA SER A 748 31.89 -2.92 10.19
C SER A 748 31.83 -4.44 10.06
N ASN A 749 32.97 -5.09 10.23
CA ASN A 749 33.08 -6.56 10.20
C ASN A 749 32.65 -7.25 11.51
N GLY A 750 32.51 -6.54 12.62
CA GLY A 750 32.33 -7.16 13.94
C GLY A 750 31.28 -6.48 14.84
N GLY A 751 30.45 -5.58 14.30
CA GLY A 751 29.41 -4.88 15.08
C GLY A 751 28.61 -3.91 14.20
N ASP A 752 27.50 -3.44 14.74
CA ASP A 752 26.61 -2.54 14.03
C ASP A 752 27.31 -1.23 13.64
N THR A 753 27.08 -0.79 12.41
CA THR A 753 27.60 0.49 11.90
C THR A 753 26.57 1.60 12.16
N LYS A 754 27.02 2.68 12.81
CA LYS A 754 26.19 3.87 13.05
C LYS A 754 26.35 4.84 11.88
N TYR A 755 25.25 5.15 11.22
CA TYR A 755 25.18 6.20 10.23
C TYR A 755 24.41 7.39 10.78
N THR A 756 24.98 8.59 10.71
CA THR A 756 24.38 9.82 11.25
C THR A 756 24.24 10.88 10.17
N PHE A 757 23.10 11.58 10.19
CA PHE A 757 22.86 12.70 9.28
C PHE A 757 22.05 13.79 9.97
N LYS A 758 22.27 15.03 9.54
CA LYS A 758 21.58 16.20 10.07
C LYS A 758 20.24 16.39 9.38
N ILE A 759 19.20 16.66 10.15
CA ILE A 759 17.86 16.94 9.63
C ILE A 759 17.81 18.39 9.12
N THR A 760 17.39 18.53 7.87
CA THR A 760 17.32 19.81 7.16
C THR A 760 15.87 20.17 6.79
N PRO A 761 15.57 21.46 6.48
CA PRO A 761 14.20 21.88 6.16
C PRO A 761 13.57 21.16 4.96
N GLU A 762 14.37 20.83 3.94
CA GLU A 762 13.91 20.11 2.74
C GLU A 762 13.45 18.67 3.01
N MET A 763 13.75 18.13 4.18
CA MET A 763 13.31 16.81 4.61
C MET A 763 11.87 16.80 5.16
N THR A 764 11.25 17.98 5.32
CA THR A 764 9.87 18.10 5.84
C THR A 764 8.84 17.81 4.73
N PRO A 765 7.76 17.03 4.98
CA PRO A 765 7.31 16.45 6.26
C PRO A 765 7.97 15.13 6.62
N ASN A 766 8.52 14.41 5.68
CA ASN A 766 9.26 13.17 5.87
C ASN A 766 10.19 12.90 4.69
N VAL A 767 11.21 12.13 4.97
CA VAL A 767 12.06 11.48 3.97
C VAL A 767 12.13 9.99 4.23
N TYR A 768 12.68 9.27 3.29
CA TYR A 768 12.95 7.85 3.40
C TYR A 768 14.47 7.63 3.39
N LEU A 769 14.95 6.94 4.40
CA LEU A 769 16.32 6.43 4.41
C LEU A 769 16.30 5.09 3.70
N HIS A 770 16.90 5.03 2.51
CA HIS A 770 17.03 3.81 1.72
C HIS A 770 18.48 3.35 1.78
N ILE A 771 18.70 2.12 2.23
CA ILE A 771 20.03 1.53 2.36
C ILE A 771 20.09 0.28 1.48
N SER A 772 21.06 0.24 0.55
CA SER A 772 21.40 -0.96 -0.20
C SER A 772 22.77 -1.45 0.25
N LEU A 773 22.79 -2.53 1.01
CA LEU A 773 24.02 -3.16 1.52
C LEU A 773 24.53 -4.17 0.50
N LEU A 774 25.74 -3.93 -0.01
CA LEU A 774 26.45 -4.80 -0.93
C LEU A 774 27.53 -5.60 -0.20
N GLN A 775 27.67 -6.86 -0.57
CA GLN A 775 28.72 -7.75 -0.07
C GLN A 775 29.66 -8.13 -1.21
N PRO A 776 30.99 -8.23 -0.95
CA PRO A 776 31.94 -8.66 -1.95
C PRO A 776 31.67 -10.09 -2.44
N HIS A 777 31.65 -10.30 -3.75
CA HIS A 777 31.47 -11.62 -4.35
C HIS A 777 32.65 -12.55 -4.04
N ALA A 778 33.86 -12.03 -3.86
CA ALA A 778 35.08 -12.81 -3.64
C ALA A 778 35.15 -13.50 -2.27
N GLN A 779 34.25 -13.18 -1.34
CA GLN A 779 34.19 -13.72 0.02
C GLN A 779 33.08 -14.76 0.22
N THR A 780 32.69 -15.48 -0.79
CA THR A 780 31.57 -16.45 -0.83
C THR A 780 31.74 -17.68 0.05
N VAL A 781 32.39 -17.56 1.20
CA VAL A 781 32.35 -18.58 2.27
C VAL A 781 30.99 -18.57 3.00
N ASN A 782 30.21 -17.52 2.82
CA ASN A 782 28.88 -17.35 3.42
C ASN A 782 27.81 -17.33 2.34
N ASP A 783 26.76 -18.15 2.48
CA ASP A 783 25.54 -18.19 1.65
C ASP A 783 24.66 -16.92 1.76
N LEU A 784 25.25 -15.76 1.98
CA LEU A 784 24.53 -14.50 2.11
C LEU A 784 24.29 -13.86 0.73
N PRO A 785 23.14 -13.22 0.51
CA PRO A 785 22.87 -12.51 -0.74
C PRO A 785 23.86 -11.35 -0.92
N ILE A 786 24.30 -11.14 -2.14
CA ILE A 786 25.27 -10.09 -2.50
C ILE A 786 24.70 -8.69 -2.25
N ARG A 787 23.38 -8.54 -2.32
CA ARG A 787 22.69 -7.29 -2.01
C ARG A 787 21.52 -7.53 -1.08
N MET A 788 21.44 -6.75 -0.02
CA MET A 788 20.27 -6.57 0.84
C MET A 788 19.84 -5.11 0.80
N TYR A 789 18.55 -4.81 0.89
CA TYR A 789 18.06 -3.43 0.95
C TYR A 789 16.94 -3.25 1.98
N GLY A 790 16.83 -2.03 2.47
CA GLY A 790 15.79 -1.64 3.41
C GLY A 790 15.43 -0.17 3.26
N VAL A 791 14.19 0.18 3.60
CA VAL A 791 13.67 1.54 3.54
C VAL A 791 12.94 1.85 4.83
N VAL A 792 13.28 2.97 5.47
CA VAL A 792 12.67 3.41 6.73
C VAL A 792 12.23 4.87 6.59
N PRO A 793 10.97 5.22 6.94
CA PRO A 793 10.52 6.61 6.96
C PRO A 793 11.18 7.40 8.10
N VAL A 794 11.54 8.65 7.84
CA VAL A 794 12.06 9.62 8.79
C VAL A 794 11.09 10.79 8.84
N PHE A 795 10.32 10.92 9.90
CA PHE A 795 9.35 12.01 10.05
C PHE A 795 10.05 13.27 10.57
N VAL A 796 9.71 14.41 9.97
CA VAL A 796 10.33 15.69 10.29
C VAL A 796 9.27 16.75 10.58
N THR A 797 9.39 17.40 11.73
CA THR A 797 8.54 18.53 12.13
C THR A 797 9.27 19.84 11.91
N ASN A 798 8.52 20.84 11.40
CA ASN A 798 9.05 22.19 11.18
C ASN A 798 8.03 23.23 11.63
N SER A 799 8.23 23.81 12.81
CA SER A 799 7.34 24.84 13.38
C SER A 799 7.28 26.13 12.54
N GLN A 800 8.27 26.36 11.67
CA GLN A 800 8.27 27.52 10.77
C GLN A 800 7.19 27.42 9.67
N THR A 801 6.72 26.23 9.36
CA THR A 801 5.70 26.00 8.33
C THR A 801 4.27 26.27 8.81
N VAL A 802 4.08 26.57 10.09
CA VAL A 802 2.77 26.83 10.69
C VAL A 802 2.50 28.33 10.73
N LEU A 803 1.41 28.77 10.12
CA LEU A 803 0.80 30.08 10.31
C LEU A 803 -0.31 29.98 11.35
N GLN A 804 -0.49 31.05 12.14
CA GLN A 804 -1.54 31.14 13.15
C GLN A 804 -2.42 32.37 12.88
N PRO A 805 -3.29 32.33 11.84
CA PRO A 805 -4.22 33.42 11.57
C PRO A 805 -5.13 33.67 12.76
N GLN A 806 -5.50 34.91 12.99
CA GLN A 806 -6.45 35.32 14.01
C GLN A 806 -7.56 36.13 13.38
N ILE A 807 -8.79 35.91 13.83
CA ILE A 807 -9.98 36.63 13.39
C ILE A 807 -10.55 37.40 14.58
N GLN A 808 -10.67 38.69 14.43
CA GLN A 808 -11.38 39.56 15.38
C GLN A 808 -12.65 40.08 14.74
N MET A 809 -13.80 39.78 15.30
CA MET A 809 -15.11 40.29 14.91
C MET A 809 -16.07 40.33 16.11
N PRO A 810 -17.17 41.12 16.07
CA PRO A 810 -18.19 41.10 17.11
C PRO A 810 -18.85 39.74 17.32
N GLU A 811 -19.21 39.38 18.54
CA GLU A 811 -19.89 38.11 18.84
C GLU A 811 -21.34 38.11 18.39
N VAL A 812 -21.94 39.31 18.35
CA VAL A 812 -23.33 39.52 17.90
C VAL A 812 -23.33 40.52 16.75
N LEU A 813 -23.94 40.14 15.64
CA LEU A 813 -24.10 40.94 14.44
C LEU A 813 -25.59 41.26 14.27
N ARG A 814 -25.92 42.33 13.55
CA ARG A 814 -27.29 42.69 13.18
C ARG A 814 -27.51 42.46 11.68
N PRO A 815 -28.67 41.94 11.30
CA PRO A 815 -29.06 41.87 9.88
C PRO A 815 -29.00 43.24 9.21
N GLU A 816 -28.76 43.27 7.92
CA GLU A 816 -28.73 44.45 7.04
C GLU A 816 -27.73 45.54 7.45
N THR A 817 -26.86 45.27 8.41
CA THR A 817 -25.82 46.21 8.91
C THR A 817 -24.43 45.84 8.42
N ASN A 818 -23.56 46.85 8.38
CA ASN A 818 -22.15 46.64 8.17
C ASN A 818 -21.45 46.17 9.45
N PHE A 819 -20.50 45.29 9.33
CA PHE A 819 -19.66 44.82 10.41
C PHE A 819 -18.21 44.67 9.95
N ASN A 820 -17.28 44.75 10.87
CA ASN A 820 -15.86 44.66 10.60
C ASN A 820 -15.31 43.28 11.00
N VAL A 821 -14.51 42.70 10.12
CA VAL A 821 -13.69 41.51 10.39
C VAL A 821 -12.25 41.89 10.22
N THR A 822 -11.48 41.82 11.31
CA THR A 822 -10.05 42.10 11.28
C THR A 822 -9.27 40.80 11.29
N VAL A 823 -8.37 40.64 10.34
CA VAL A 823 -7.47 39.48 10.19
C VAL A 823 -6.04 39.89 10.50
N SER A 824 -5.37 39.10 11.35
CA SER A 824 -3.97 39.27 11.72
C SER A 824 -3.31 37.88 11.82
N GLU A 825 -1.95 37.85 11.93
CA GLU A 825 -1.19 36.64 12.20
C GLU A 825 -0.52 36.79 13.58
N LYS A 826 -0.71 35.77 14.46
CA LYS A 826 -0.32 35.80 15.88
C LYS A 826 1.19 36.04 16.12
N THR A 827 2.02 35.48 15.29
CA THR A 827 3.50 35.57 15.36
C THR A 827 4.08 36.73 14.55
N GLY A 828 3.19 37.44 13.81
CA GLY A 828 3.56 38.54 12.92
C GLY A 828 4.18 38.11 11.60
N LYS A 829 4.07 36.84 11.19
CA LYS A 829 4.50 36.38 9.86
C LYS A 829 3.63 36.99 8.75
N PRO A 830 4.19 37.29 7.56
CA PRO A 830 3.38 37.68 6.42
C PRO A 830 2.54 36.49 5.96
N MET A 831 1.37 36.75 5.37
CA MET A 831 0.51 35.70 4.83
C MET A 831 -0.37 36.20 3.69
N THR A 832 -0.67 35.33 2.76
CA THR A 832 -1.76 35.51 1.77
C THR A 832 -2.95 34.69 2.25
N TYR A 833 -4.15 35.24 2.21
CA TYR A 833 -5.32 34.56 2.75
C TYR A 833 -6.59 34.83 1.98
N THR A 834 -7.56 33.91 2.09
CA THR A 834 -8.96 34.10 1.71
C THR A 834 -9.83 34.19 2.97
N LEU A 835 -10.91 34.94 2.90
CA LEU A 835 -11.90 35.10 3.97
C LEU A 835 -13.27 34.68 3.45
N ALA A 836 -13.91 33.73 4.14
CA ALA A 836 -15.28 33.32 3.90
C ALA A 836 -16.15 33.61 5.12
N ILE A 837 -17.36 34.14 4.91
CA ILE A 837 -18.41 34.27 5.91
C ILE A 837 -19.60 33.43 5.44
N VAL A 838 -19.89 32.36 6.13
CA VAL A 838 -20.91 31.38 5.71
C VAL A 838 -21.89 31.09 6.84
N ASP A 839 -23.13 30.85 6.49
CA ASP A 839 -24.19 30.34 7.38
C ASP A 839 -23.70 29.10 8.15
N ASP A 840 -23.58 29.23 9.48
CA ASP A 840 -23.05 28.18 10.35
C ASP A 840 -24.00 26.97 10.41
N GLY A 841 -25.30 27.17 10.30
CA GLY A 841 -26.29 26.09 10.24
C GLY A 841 -26.16 25.22 8.99
N LEU A 842 -25.70 25.82 7.87
CA LEU A 842 -25.38 25.07 6.64
C LEU A 842 -24.09 24.28 6.78
N LEU A 843 -23.08 24.84 7.42
CA LEU A 843 -21.79 24.18 7.66
C LEU A 843 -21.95 23.01 8.64
N ASP A 844 -22.72 23.19 9.71
CA ASP A 844 -22.97 22.15 10.71
C ASP A 844 -23.80 20.98 10.13
N LEU A 845 -24.79 21.28 9.29
CA LEU A 845 -25.58 20.23 8.61
C LEU A 845 -24.70 19.31 7.74
N THR A 846 -23.68 19.87 7.14
CA THR A 846 -22.75 19.15 6.26
C THR A 846 -21.49 18.67 7.00
N ASN A 847 -21.37 18.95 8.28
CA ASN A 847 -20.20 18.67 9.12
C ASN A 847 -18.90 19.25 8.53
N PHE A 848 -19.03 20.42 7.88
CA PHE A 848 -17.92 21.07 7.20
C PHE A 848 -16.98 21.72 8.19
N LYS A 849 -15.71 21.41 8.07
CA LYS A 849 -14.62 22.04 8.84
C LYS A 849 -13.91 23.07 7.96
N THR A 850 -13.41 24.12 8.59
CA THR A 850 -12.58 25.10 7.91
C THR A 850 -11.41 24.41 7.22
N PRO A 851 -11.20 24.63 5.91
CA PRO A 851 -10.13 23.97 5.17
C PRO A 851 -8.77 24.17 5.81
N ASP A 852 -8.02 23.09 5.97
CA ASP A 852 -6.71 23.07 6.61
C ASP A 852 -5.60 22.76 5.58
N PRO A 853 -4.99 23.80 4.99
CA PRO A 853 -3.94 23.61 4.01
C PRO A 853 -2.65 23.05 4.64
N TRP A 854 -2.37 23.31 5.92
CA TRP A 854 -1.17 22.79 6.55
C TRP A 854 -1.20 21.26 6.65
N ASN A 855 -2.29 20.69 7.13
CA ASN A 855 -2.46 19.24 7.20
C ASN A 855 -2.44 18.57 5.82
N ASP A 856 -2.84 19.27 4.75
CA ASP A 856 -2.79 18.75 3.39
C ASP A 856 -1.37 18.79 2.81
N PHE A 857 -0.67 19.92 2.90
CA PHE A 857 0.67 20.08 2.33
C PHE A 857 1.76 19.35 3.10
N TYR A 858 1.60 19.21 4.42
CA TYR A 858 2.50 18.50 5.32
C TYR A 858 1.99 17.14 5.77
N SER A 859 0.98 16.61 5.07
CA SER A 859 0.66 15.18 5.16
C SER A 859 1.87 14.35 4.71
N ARG A 860 1.99 13.14 5.24
CA ARG A 860 3.04 12.20 4.86
C ARG A 860 3.09 12.04 3.34
N GLU A 861 4.27 12.19 2.76
CA GLU A 861 4.56 11.95 1.36
C GLU A 861 4.91 10.48 1.14
N ALA A 862 4.43 9.91 0.04
CA ALA A 862 4.84 8.59 -0.40
C ALA A 862 6.28 8.61 -0.94
N LEU A 863 6.97 7.48 -0.92
CA LEU A 863 8.26 7.34 -1.58
C LEU A 863 8.07 7.48 -3.10
N GLY A 864 8.59 8.56 -3.68
CA GLY A 864 8.47 8.84 -5.11
C GLY A 864 9.64 8.36 -5.97
N ILE A 865 10.65 7.78 -5.34
CA ILE A 865 11.86 7.27 -6.01
C ILE A 865 11.74 5.76 -6.18
N ARG A 866 11.88 5.28 -7.42
CA ARG A 866 11.94 3.87 -7.75
C ARG A 866 13.39 3.45 -7.97
N THR A 867 13.74 2.24 -7.56
CA THR A 867 15.10 1.71 -7.62
C THR A 867 15.13 0.42 -8.42
N TRP A 868 16.08 0.29 -9.33
CA TRP A 868 16.41 -0.91 -10.09
C TRP A 868 17.86 -1.27 -9.86
N ASP A 869 18.18 -2.55 -9.92
CA ASP A 869 19.55 -3.03 -9.91
C ASP A 869 19.71 -4.36 -10.67
N MET A 870 20.94 -4.84 -10.76
CA MET A 870 21.27 -6.09 -11.44
C MET A 870 21.74 -7.20 -10.48
N TYR A 871 21.80 -6.93 -9.18
CA TYR A 871 22.42 -7.85 -8.21
C TYR A 871 21.66 -9.15 -7.99
N ASP A 872 20.36 -9.18 -8.28
CA ASP A 872 19.56 -10.41 -8.22
C ASP A 872 19.99 -11.47 -9.23
N ASN A 873 20.70 -11.05 -10.28
CA ASN A 873 21.20 -11.92 -11.32
C ASN A 873 22.68 -12.32 -11.12
N VAL A 874 23.35 -11.87 -10.06
CA VAL A 874 24.75 -12.25 -9.80
C VAL A 874 24.79 -13.68 -9.26
N LEU A 875 25.59 -14.55 -9.86
CA LEU A 875 25.71 -15.94 -9.45
C LEU A 875 26.22 -16.02 -8.00
N GLY A 876 25.52 -16.79 -7.16
CA GLY A 876 25.74 -16.82 -5.70
C GLY A 876 24.69 -16.02 -4.92
N ALA A 877 23.87 -15.20 -5.59
CA ALA A 877 22.65 -14.67 -5.02
C ALA A 877 21.53 -15.72 -5.14
N SER A 878 20.88 -16.08 -4.04
CA SER A 878 19.79 -17.08 -4.06
C SER A 878 18.67 -16.62 -4.99
N ALA A 879 18.43 -17.36 -6.06
CA ALA A 879 17.43 -17.04 -7.06
C ALA A 879 16.09 -17.73 -6.75
N GLY A 880 15.03 -16.94 -6.68
CA GLY A 880 13.64 -17.39 -6.76
C GLY A 880 12.86 -16.45 -7.67
N SER A 881 12.29 -16.97 -8.74
CA SER A 881 11.50 -16.20 -9.71
C SER A 881 10.03 -16.12 -9.29
N TYR A 882 9.39 -14.97 -9.48
CA TYR A 882 7.95 -14.77 -9.28
C TYR A 882 7.29 -14.09 -10.46
N SER A 883 6.11 -14.61 -10.81
CA SER A 883 5.18 -14.00 -11.76
C SER A 883 4.14 -13.16 -11.01
N SER A 884 3.86 -11.95 -11.48
CA SER A 884 2.87 -11.04 -10.92
C SER A 884 1.51 -11.20 -11.58
N LEU A 885 0.44 -11.17 -10.79
CA LEU A 885 -0.95 -11.12 -11.24
C LEU A 885 -1.62 -9.84 -10.70
N PHE A 886 -2.29 -9.12 -11.58
CA PHE A 886 -3.04 -7.89 -11.29
C PHE A 886 -4.50 -8.21 -10.94
N SER A 887 -5.09 -7.44 -10.00
CA SER A 887 -6.53 -7.43 -9.78
C SER A 887 -7.09 -6.01 -9.87
N THR A 888 -8.19 -5.86 -10.61
CA THR A 888 -8.98 -4.64 -10.76
C THR A 888 -10.24 -4.73 -9.91
N GLY A 889 -10.55 -3.66 -9.14
CA GLY A 889 -11.79 -3.51 -8.38
C GLY A 889 -12.71 -2.47 -9.00
N GLY A 890 -14.01 -2.75 -9.00
CA GLY A 890 -15.05 -1.89 -9.53
C GLY A 890 -15.98 -1.34 -8.45
N ASP A 891 -16.41 -0.09 -8.63
CA ASP A 891 -17.30 0.65 -7.74
C ASP A 891 -18.76 0.56 -8.18
N ALA A 892 -19.67 0.49 -7.19
CA ALA A 892 -21.11 0.48 -7.37
C ALA A 892 -21.72 1.87 -7.13
N THR A 893 -22.56 2.32 -8.06
CA THR A 893 -23.27 3.61 -8.03
C THR A 893 -24.67 3.50 -7.46
N LEU A 894 -25.06 4.45 -6.59
CA LEU A 894 -26.41 4.62 -6.07
C LEU A 894 -27.15 5.75 -6.81
N LYS A 895 -28.42 5.55 -7.10
CA LYS A 895 -29.30 6.48 -7.83
C LYS A 895 -29.93 7.53 -6.90
N PRO A 896 -30.15 8.77 -7.35
CA PRO A 896 -30.79 9.83 -6.57
C PRO A 896 -32.31 9.93 -6.79
N ALA A 897 -32.99 10.48 -5.79
CA ALA A 897 -34.40 10.84 -5.84
C ALA A 897 -34.58 12.37 -5.93
N ASP A 898 -35.50 12.79 -6.79
CA ASP A 898 -35.84 14.21 -7.05
C ASP A 898 -36.68 14.83 -5.92
N ALA A 899 -36.35 16.05 -5.51
CA ALA A 899 -37.28 16.96 -4.84
C ALA A 899 -36.84 18.43 -4.91
N LYS A 900 -37.69 19.29 -5.44
CA LYS A 900 -37.54 20.75 -5.49
C LYS A 900 -38.08 21.40 -4.24
N ALA A 901 -37.35 22.31 -3.59
CA ALA A 901 -37.87 23.50 -2.89
C ALA A 901 -36.77 24.42 -2.34
N ASN A 902 -36.92 25.70 -2.53
CA ASN A 902 -36.02 26.76 -2.14
C ASN A 902 -36.74 27.82 -1.33
N ARG A 903 -36.25 28.23 -0.12
CA ARG A 903 -36.87 29.36 0.59
C ARG A 903 -35.98 30.41 1.22
N PHE A 904 -34.71 30.17 1.48
CA PHE A 904 -33.81 31.24 1.93
C PHE A 904 -32.43 31.04 1.31
N LYS A 905 -31.86 32.11 0.73
CA LYS A 905 -30.48 32.09 0.30
C LYS A 905 -29.60 32.11 1.55
N PRO A 906 -28.72 31.13 1.75
CA PRO A 906 -27.80 31.16 2.89
C PRO A 906 -26.86 32.36 2.75
N VAL A 907 -26.36 32.87 3.85
CA VAL A 907 -25.33 33.89 3.83
C VAL A 907 -24.06 33.22 3.34
N VAL A 908 -23.55 33.69 2.23
CA VAL A 908 -22.26 33.30 1.68
C VAL A 908 -21.57 34.56 1.19
N LYS A 909 -20.44 34.89 1.78
CA LYS A 909 -19.53 35.93 1.31
C LYS A 909 -18.15 35.32 1.24
N PHE A 910 -17.56 35.37 0.09
CA PHE A 910 -16.20 34.93 -0.15
C PHE A 910 -15.41 36.10 -0.75
N ILE A 911 -14.26 36.40 -0.18
CA ILE A 911 -13.39 37.49 -0.61
C ILE A 911 -11.91 37.09 -0.53
N GLY A 912 -11.11 37.68 -1.39
CA GLY A 912 -9.70 37.44 -1.47
C GLY A 912 -9.28 36.83 -2.82
N PRO A 913 -8.00 36.44 -2.98
CA PRO A 913 -6.95 36.47 -1.94
C PRO A 913 -6.44 37.87 -1.58
N PHE A 914 -5.96 38.05 -0.37
CA PHE A 914 -5.33 39.27 0.15
C PHE A 914 -3.94 38.99 0.69
N TYR A 915 -3.01 39.93 0.53
CA TYR A 915 -1.67 39.83 1.13
C TYR A 915 -1.59 40.69 2.38
N LEU A 916 -1.15 40.07 3.46
CA LEU A 916 -0.89 40.73 4.77
C LEU A 916 0.63 40.77 5.02
N GLY A 917 1.19 41.98 5.06
CA GLY A 917 2.61 42.17 5.36
C GLY A 917 2.95 41.85 6.82
N LYS A 918 4.24 41.65 7.10
CA LYS A 918 4.77 41.29 8.42
C LYS A 918 4.29 42.24 9.53
N GLY A 919 3.69 41.68 10.59
CA GLY A 919 3.21 42.45 11.76
C GLY A 919 2.00 43.37 11.48
N LYS A 920 1.35 43.21 10.34
CA LYS A 920 0.17 44.00 9.96
C LYS A 920 -1.15 43.29 10.32
N SER A 921 -2.22 44.03 10.36
CA SER A 921 -3.60 43.56 10.37
C SER A 921 -4.41 44.21 9.25
N GLN A 922 -5.45 43.57 8.78
CA GLN A 922 -6.33 44.08 7.73
C GLN A 922 -7.77 43.94 8.16
N THR A 923 -8.51 45.04 8.07
CA THR A 923 -9.94 45.08 8.40
C THR A 923 -10.78 45.09 7.12
N HIS A 924 -11.76 44.18 7.07
CA HIS A 924 -12.76 44.08 6.00
C HIS A 924 -14.10 44.52 6.54
N THR A 925 -14.71 45.48 5.88
CA THR A 925 -16.07 45.91 6.20
C THR A 925 -17.05 45.18 5.27
N LEU A 926 -17.91 44.35 5.85
CA LEU A 926 -18.86 43.50 5.13
C LEU A 926 -20.29 43.85 5.53
N LYS A 927 -21.22 43.75 4.59
CA LYS A 927 -22.67 43.94 4.85
C LYS A 927 -23.35 42.57 4.89
N LEU A 928 -24.09 42.30 5.97
CA LEU A 928 -24.99 41.15 6.03
C LEU A 928 -26.27 41.41 5.26
N PRO A 929 -26.85 40.39 4.58
CA PRO A 929 -28.20 40.44 4.06
C PRO A 929 -29.22 40.34 5.23
N MET A 930 -30.52 40.37 4.89
CA MET A 930 -31.54 39.97 5.83
C MET A 930 -31.40 38.49 6.19
N TYR A 931 -30.80 38.23 7.32
CA TYR A 931 -30.51 36.88 7.81
C TYR A 931 -30.53 36.88 9.34
N VAL A 932 -31.06 35.83 9.92
CA VAL A 932 -31.10 35.58 11.38
C VAL A 932 -30.61 34.15 11.60
N GLY A 933 -29.62 33.98 12.50
CA GLY A 933 -28.98 32.69 12.78
C GLY A 933 -27.58 32.87 13.31
N SER A 934 -26.63 32.11 12.85
CA SER A 934 -25.19 32.26 13.13
C SER A 934 -24.37 32.19 11.85
N VAL A 935 -23.25 32.93 11.81
CA VAL A 935 -22.33 32.90 10.69
C VAL A 935 -20.94 32.53 11.19
N ARG A 936 -20.22 31.73 10.41
CA ARG A 936 -18.82 31.38 10.66
C ARG A 936 -17.93 32.14 9.69
N ALA A 937 -17.00 32.90 10.26
CA ALA A 937 -15.89 33.49 9.54
C ALA A 937 -14.76 32.47 9.48
N MET A 938 -14.23 32.21 8.28
CA MET A 938 -13.14 31.26 8.05
C MET A 938 -12.04 31.92 7.25
N VAL A 939 -10.80 31.77 7.71
CA VAL A 939 -9.58 32.23 7.05
C VAL A 939 -8.76 31.00 6.67
N VAL A 940 -8.34 30.94 5.42
CA VAL A 940 -7.35 29.98 4.91
C VAL A 940 -6.15 30.78 4.44
N ALA A 941 -4.97 30.49 5.00
CA ALA A 941 -3.76 31.30 4.78
C ALA A 941 -2.57 30.45 4.33
N GLY A 942 -1.69 31.06 3.55
CA GLY A 942 -0.44 30.48 3.10
C GLY A 942 0.58 31.52 2.67
N GLN A 943 1.87 31.24 2.89
CA GLN A 943 2.96 32.09 2.40
C GLN A 943 4.28 31.30 2.45
N GLU A 944 4.93 31.16 1.28
CA GLU A 944 6.27 30.57 1.17
C GLU A 944 6.45 29.24 1.92
N GLY A 945 5.52 28.30 1.73
CA GLY A 945 5.56 27.00 2.36
C GLY A 945 5.07 26.98 3.82
N ALA A 946 4.58 28.10 4.36
CA ALA A 946 3.88 28.13 5.66
C ALA A 946 2.36 28.26 5.42
N TYR A 947 1.57 27.50 6.17
CA TYR A 947 0.12 27.44 6.00
C TYR A 947 -0.60 27.42 7.35
N GLY A 948 -1.87 27.82 7.32
CA GLY A 948 -2.72 27.76 8.51
C GLY A 948 -4.15 28.17 8.21
N ASN A 949 -5.01 27.99 9.18
CA ASN A 949 -6.39 28.39 9.12
C ASN A 949 -6.87 28.96 10.45
N ALA A 950 -8.01 29.65 10.43
CA ALA A 950 -8.71 30.10 11.62
C ALA A 950 -10.19 30.19 11.34
N GLU A 951 -11.02 30.05 12.39
CA GLU A 951 -12.45 30.26 12.33
C GLU A 951 -12.96 31.02 13.55
N LYS A 952 -14.05 31.75 13.39
CA LYS A 952 -14.78 32.41 14.46
C LYS A 952 -16.27 32.50 14.11
N THR A 953 -17.14 32.08 15.01
CA THR A 953 -18.60 32.14 14.85
C THR A 953 -19.18 33.38 15.54
N ALA A 954 -20.19 34.00 14.93
CA ALA A 954 -20.96 35.09 15.51
C ALA A 954 -22.47 34.89 15.31
N PHE A 955 -23.26 35.27 16.29
CA PHE A 955 -24.71 35.24 16.20
C PHE A 955 -25.23 36.45 15.41
N VAL A 956 -26.23 36.22 14.57
CA VAL A 956 -26.91 37.26 13.82
C VAL A 956 -28.33 37.35 14.31
N ARG A 957 -28.66 38.42 15.09
CA ARG A 957 -29.96 38.58 15.71
C ARG A 957 -30.38 40.06 15.87
N THR A 958 -31.66 40.27 15.98
CA THR A 958 -32.26 41.58 16.37
C THR A 958 -32.77 41.51 17.80
N PRO A 959 -33.00 42.67 18.50
CA PRO A 959 -33.53 42.70 19.86
C PRO A 959 -34.90 42.00 20.01
N LEU A 960 -35.69 42.09 18.95
CA LEU A 960 -36.99 41.39 18.84
C LEU A 960 -37.02 40.61 17.54
N MET A 961 -37.35 39.31 17.62
CA MET A 961 -37.47 38.45 16.47
C MET A 961 -38.82 37.76 16.45
N MET A 962 -39.39 37.61 15.28
CA MET A 962 -40.64 36.89 15.06
C MET A 962 -40.40 35.81 13.99
N LEU A 963 -40.85 34.60 14.29
CA LEU A 963 -40.88 33.50 13.34
C LEU A 963 -42.30 32.99 13.18
N SER A 964 -42.87 33.11 11.99
CA SER A 964 -44.16 32.52 11.62
C SER A 964 -43.98 31.55 10.47
N THR A 965 -44.77 30.48 10.47
CA THR A 965 -44.77 29.49 9.39
C THR A 965 -46.12 29.44 8.74
N LEU A 966 -46.17 29.67 7.41
CA LEU A 966 -47.35 29.56 6.58
C LEU A 966 -47.18 28.46 5.55
N PRO A 967 -48.17 27.63 5.25
CA PRO A 967 -48.14 26.71 4.14
C PRO A 967 -48.05 27.47 2.82
N ARG A 968 -47.47 26.88 1.81
CA ARG A 968 -47.31 27.47 0.45
C ARG A 968 -48.60 27.48 -0.32
N VAL A 969 -49.42 26.49 -0.09
CA VAL A 969 -50.70 26.25 -0.75
C VAL A 969 -51.70 25.83 0.30
N LEU A 970 -52.89 26.36 0.20
CA LEU A 970 -54.05 25.97 1.00
C LEU A 970 -55.10 25.40 0.08
N SER A 971 -55.81 24.37 0.54
CA SER A 971 -56.97 23.82 -0.12
C SER A 971 -58.17 24.76 0.11
N ILE A 972 -59.18 24.67 -0.75
CA ILE A 972 -60.40 25.42 -0.57
C ILE A 972 -61.06 24.97 0.74
N GLN A 973 -61.47 25.92 1.59
CA GLN A 973 -62.08 25.70 2.93
C GLN A 973 -61.17 25.01 3.96
N GLU A 974 -59.82 25.07 3.78
CA GLU A 974 -58.89 24.55 4.73
C GLU A 974 -58.62 25.57 5.85
N GLU A 975 -58.83 25.13 7.12
CA GLU A 975 -58.47 25.91 8.29
C GLU A 975 -57.08 25.58 8.76
N ILE A 976 -56.27 26.61 8.95
CA ILE A 976 -54.88 26.45 9.43
C ILE A 976 -54.66 27.28 10.72
N THR A 977 -53.94 26.75 11.64
CA THR A 977 -53.36 27.48 12.76
C THR A 977 -52.00 28.00 12.41
N VAL A 978 -51.80 29.33 12.41
CA VAL A 978 -50.50 29.94 12.13
C VAL A 978 -49.73 30.11 13.44
N PRO A 979 -48.71 29.31 13.70
CA PRO A 979 -47.87 29.52 14.87
C PRO A 979 -46.97 30.75 14.65
N VAL A 980 -46.98 31.66 15.61
CA VAL A 980 -46.13 32.84 15.65
C VAL A 980 -45.28 32.78 16.92
N ASN A 981 -43.96 32.57 16.74
CA ASN A 981 -43.02 32.57 17.85
C ASN A 981 -42.31 33.93 17.94
N ILE A 982 -42.32 34.52 19.10
CA ILE A 982 -41.66 35.80 19.37
C ILE A 982 -40.49 35.57 20.32
N PHE A 983 -39.32 36.08 19.98
CA PHE A 983 -38.12 36.02 20.77
C PHE A 983 -37.70 37.44 21.19
N ALA A 984 -37.78 37.72 22.50
CA ALA A 984 -37.20 38.91 23.09
C ALA A 984 -35.73 38.60 23.48
N MET A 985 -34.79 39.07 22.70
CA MET A 985 -33.35 38.77 22.83
C MET A 985 -32.61 39.77 23.71
N GLU A 986 -33.25 40.87 24.06
CA GLU A 986 -32.70 41.91 24.96
C GLU A 986 -33.72 42.25 26.06
N ASN A 987 -33.20 42.55 27.23
CA ASN A 987 -34.04 42.84 28.43
C ASN A 987 -34.95 44.09 28.29
N GLN A 988 -34.72 44.93 27.30
CA GLN A 988 -35.52 46.13 27.00
C GLN A 988 -36.84 45.76 26.32
N VAL A 989 -36.96 44.59 25.72
CA VAL A 989 -38.21 44.12 25.05
C VAL A 989 -39.12 43.49 26.10
N LYS A 990 -40.14 44.26 26.56
CA LYS A 990 -41.05 43.82 27.64
C LYS A 990 -42.47 43.51 27.15
N ASN A 991 -43.00 44.31 26.23
CA ASN A 991 -44.34 44.12 25.68
C ASN A 991 -44.29 44.10 24.16
N VAL A 992 -44.92 43.12 23.54
CA VAL A 992 -44.94 42.94 22.09
C VAL A 992 -46.40 42.82 21.63
N THR A 993 -46.77 43.59 20.63
CA THR A 993 -48.07 43.49 19.96
C THR A 993 -47.88 42.73 18.63
N VAL A 994 -48.67 41.67 18.45
CA VAL A 994 -48.70 40.90 17.19
C VAL A 994 -49.99 41.20 16.48
N SER A 995 -49.90 41.61 15.20
CA SER A 995 -51.08 41.82 14.34
C SER A 995 -51.02 40.88 13.14
N LEU A 996 -52.12 40.23 12.83
CA LEU A 996 -52.28 39.39 11.64
C LEU A 996 -53.23 40.10 10.69
N GLN A 997 -52.86 40.24 9.44
CA GLN A 997 -53.73 40.84 8.41
C GLN A 997 -53.80 39.89 7.20
N ALA A 998 -54.98 39.65 6.71
CA ALA A 998 -55.21 38.95 5.46
C ALA A 998 -55.57 39.98 4.38
N SER A 999 -54.87 39.93 3.19
CA SER A 999 -55.15 40.74 2.07
C SER A 999 -55.35 39.86 0.83
N GLY A 1000 -56.30 40.20 -0.05
CA GLY A 1000 -56.52 39.52 -1.34
C GLY A 1000 -57.60 38.48 -1.36
N GLY A 1001 -58.78 38.70 -0.79
CA GLY A 1001 -60.09 38.05 -1.07
C GLY A 1001 -60.29 36.54 -0.96
N GLY A 1002 -59.23 35.78 -0.64
CA GLY A 1002 -59.28 34.31 -0.61
C GLY A 1002 -59.06 33.68 0.78
N VAL A 1003 -58.74 34.47 1.81
CA VAL A 1003 -58.42 33.98 3.17
C VAL A 1003 -59.13 34.83 4.19
N GLN A 1004 -59.84 34.20 5.12
CA GLN A 1004 -60.52 34.86 6.27
C GLN A 1004 -59.77 34.49 7.58
N ILE A 1005 -59.53 35.46 8.43
CA ILE A 1005 -59.04 35.26 9.80
C ILE A 1005 -60.22 34.92 10.68
N VAL A 1006 -60.19 33.78 11.37
CA VAL A 1006 -61.25 33.31 12.27
C VAL A 1006 -60.75 33.44 13.72
#